data_ffdbc9f4e74e3b8d8c0bbe29bc2ea75e
#
_entry.id   ffdbc9f4e74e3b8d8c0bbe29bc2ea75e
#
_cell.length_a   1.000
_cell.length_b   1.000
_cell.length_c   1.000
_cell.angle_alpha   90.00
_cell.angle_beta   90.00
_cell.angle_gamma   90.00
#
_symmetry.space_group_name_H-M   'P 1'
#
loop_
_entity.id
_entity.type
_entity.pdbx_description
1 polymer ?
#
loop_
_entity_poly.entity_id
_entity_poly.type
_entity_poly.pdbx_seq_one_letter_code
_entity_poly.pdbx_strand_id
1 'polypeptide(L)'
;MSDKKNYYYNRELSWMDFNARVLEEAQKKDNPLMERLRFLAITGSNLDEFFMVRVAGVKSQVASNYTKPDDSGMTPKELLSALDKKTHAFMEKQYSCLYRSILPVLKKQAEIEFRTPEKLTHEQRAFTDEYFHRVLFPVLTPLAVDSSRPFPMLANKSLNLAVRLSSKENKGEKCFAVVQVPSILPRFTELPADGNTRCFILLEDIITDYLEELFELHEIKAVCPFRITRNSDLTIDEEADDFMYEIEKSIKRRKRGRPVRLELLQHTDEDTRKFLTKALNINESGIYEVQGPIDLTFFSKFANIPGCEKLCFAPIRPTTPPGDFFGYTDIFKAIREGDRLVHHPYETFDCVVQFIAQAAEDENVLAIKQTLYRVSGNSPIIASLIKAAENGKQVTVLVELKARFDEENNINWAKKLEKAGCHVIYGLTGLKTHCKIALVVRREEDGIRRYLHLGTGNYNDSTAKIYTDLGLFTCNEQFGADASSLFNVITGYSRPPEYKHFIVAPHGMRSFFEYMIRQETENAKKGLPSGITVKVNSLVDPKIIELLYEASKAGVRVQLIVRGICCLIPGIEGVSENITVMSIVGQLLEHSRIFRFENAGNPRIYMGSADWMPRNLDRRVELVFPIEDETQKARAFGILNTMLSDTTNARFMQSDTSYEHVDLRGKKKISSQLTFYHEAQARLKELQSIEKDSVLIPIHSAEE
;
A
#
# COMPACT_ATOMS: atom_id res chain seq x y z
N MET A 1 10.58 14.98 -33.96
CA MET A 1 10.41 15.01 -32.49
C MET A 1 8.94 15.27 -32.04
N SER A 2 7.98 15.45 -32.95
CA SER A 2 6.58 15.80 -32.61
C SER A 2 5.65 14.61 -32.32
N ASP A 3 6.02 13.38 -32.73
CA ASP A 3 5.10 12.22 -32.63
C ASP A 3 5.21 11.38 -31.33
N LYS A 4 6.22 11.63 -30.49
CA LYS A 4 6.41 10.86 -29.25
C LYS A 4 5.40 11.17 -28.13
N LYS A 5 4.69 12.32 -28.20
CA LYS A 5 3.79 12.78 -27.14
C LYS A 5 2.53 11.92 -26.95
N ASN A 6 2.09 11.23 -27.99
CA ASN A 6 0.84 10.46 -27.98
C ASN A 6 0.97 9.03 -27.42
N TYR A 7 2.17 8.58 -27.05
CA TYR A 7 2.41 7.20 -26.61
C TYR A 7 2.63 7.04 -25.11
N TYR A 8 2.51 8.14 -24.35
CA TYR A 8 2.67 8.09 -22.89
C TYR A 8 1.43 8.58 -22.19
N TYR A 9 0.90 7.75 -21.32
CA TYR A 9 -0.17 8.16 -20.43
C TYR A 9 0.37 8.90 -19.21
N ASN A 10 -0.29 10.01 -18.83
CA ASN A 10 0.16 10.77 -17.65
C ASN A 10 0.08 9.93 -16.38
N ARG A 11 1.12 10.00 -15.58
CA ARG A 11 1.31 9.21 -14.38
C ARG A 11 0.24 9.46 -13.31
N GLU A 12 -0.13 10.70 -13.07
CA GLU A 12 -1.11 11.09 -12.06
C GLU A 12 -2.53 10.73 -12.49
N LEU A 13 -2.84 10.86 -13.77
CA LEU A 13 -4.12 10.42 -14.33
C LEU A 13 -4.24 8.89 -14.29
N SER A 14 -3.17 8.17 -14.62
CA SER A 14 -3.11 6.70 -14.47
C SER A 14 -3.31 6.26 -13.02
N TRP A 15 -2.79 7.04 -12.05
CA TRP A 15 -3.02 6.77 -10.63
C TRP A 15 -4.51 6.94 -10.26
N MET A 16 -5.18 7.95 -10.79
CA MET A 16 -6.62 8.13 -10.59
C MET A 16 -7.43 6.95 -11.15
N ASP A 17 -7.03 6.42 -12.31
CA ASP A 17 -7.66 5.22 -12.89
C ASP A 17 -7.41 3.97 -12.05
N PHE A 18 -6.23 3.85 -11.43
CA PHE A 18 -5.99 2.81 -10.45
C PHE A 18 -6.97 2.92 -9.26
N ASN A 19 -7.14 4.12 -8.69
CA ASN A 19 -8.10 4.30 -7.60
C ASN A 19 -9.55 4.07 -8.04
N ALA A 20 -9.87 4.35 -9.31
CA ALA A 20 -11.17 4.02 -9.90
C ALA A 20 -11.41 2.50 -9.97
N ARG A 21 -10.38 1.69 -10.32
CA ARG A 21 -10.47 0.22 -10.28
C ARG A 21 -10.68 -0.31 -8.86
N VAL A 22 -10.11 0.35 -7.84
CA VAL A 22 -10.40 0.02 -6.43
C VAL A 22 -11.84 0.35 -6.06
N LEU A 23 -12.38 1.47 -6.56
CA LEU A 23 -13.79 1.83 -6.35
C LEU A 23 -14.76 0.84 -7.01
N GLU A 24 -14.39 0.27 -8.16
CA GLU A 24 -15.21 -0.77 -8.82
C GLU A 24 -15.43 -1.98 -7.91
N GLU A 25 -14.44 -2.35 -7.06
CA GLU A 25 -14.64 -3.43 -6.08
C GLU A 25 -15.73 -3.06 -5.04
N ALA A 26 -15.86 -1.78 -4.67
CA ALA A 26 -16.98 -1.33 -3.83
C ALA A 26 -18.32 -1.35 -4.58
N GLN A 27 -18.32 -1.15 -5.90
CA GLN A 27 -19.50 -1.16 -6.75
C GLN A 27 -19.96 -2.58 -7.14
N LYS A 28 -19.04 -3.55 -7.14
CA LYS A 28 -19.29 -4.94 -7.52
C LYS A 28 -20.25 -5.61 -6.53
N LYS A 29 -21.46 -5.92 -7.00
CA LYS A 29 -22.54 -6.46 -6.14
C LYS A 29 -22.25 -7.87 -5.60
N ASP A 30 -21.40 -8.63 -6.29
CA ASP A 30 -20.98 -9.96 -5.88
C ASP A 30 -19.99 -9.95 -4.69
N ASN A 31 -19.36 -8.80 -4.41
CA ASN A 31 -18.51 -8.66 -3.24
C ASN A 31 -19.36 -8.55 -1.96
N PRO A 32 -18.93 -9.19 -0.86
CA PRO A 32 -19.59 -9.09 0.44
C PRO A 32 -19.75 -7.64 0.90
N LEU A 33 -20.85 -7.34 1.57
CA LEU A 33 -21.27 -5.96 1.84
C LEU A 33 -20.26 -5.17 2.69
N MET A 34 -19.68 -5.77 3.72
CA MET A 34 -18.67 -5.11 4.56
C MET A 34 -17.36 -4.87 3.81
N GLU A 35 -17.03 -5.74 2.86
CA GLU A 35 -15.87 -5.52 2.00
C GLU A 35 -16.07 -4.35 1.03
N ARG A 36 -17.30 -4.18 0.53
CA ARG A 36 -17.62 -3.03 -0.32
C ARG A 36 -17.44 -1.71 0.45
N LEU A 37 -17.83 -1.65 1.73
CA LEU A 37 -17.53 -0.51 2.61
C LEU A 37 -16.03 -0.32 2.84
N ARG A 38 -15.28 -1.43 3.01
CA ARG A 38 -13.83 -1.40 3.17
C ARG A 38 -13.13 -0.86 1.93
N PHE A 39 -13.54 -1.32 0.72
CA PHE A 39 -13.01 -0.77 -0.53
C PHE A 39 -13.33 0.72 -0.69
N LEU A 40 -14.51 1.15 -0.29
CA LEU A 40 -14.88 2.57 -0.30
C LEU A 40 -13.95 3.38 0.62
N ALA A 41 -13.67 2.88 1.82
CA ALA A 41 -12.73 3.50 2.76
C ALA A 41 -11.30 3.54 2.21
N ILE A 42 -10.84 2.47 1.54
CA ILE A 42 -9.53 2.40 0.90
C ILE A 42 -9.41 3.49 -0.17
N THR A 43 -10.45 3.70 -0.99
CA THR A 43 -10.42 4.76 -2.02
C THR A 43 -10.31 6.15 -1.42
N GLY A 44 -10.93 6.40 -0.27
CA GLY A 44 -10.79 7.66 0.49
C GLY A 44 -9.38 7.86 1.04
N SER A 45 -8.81 6.82 1.66
CA SER A 45 -7.43 6.84 2.17
C SER A 45 -6.40 7.04 1.05
N ASN A 46 -6.60 6.39 -0.10
CA ASN A 46 -5.77 6.58 -1.28
C ASN A 46 -5.81 8.03 -1.78
N LEU A 47 -7.00 8.64 -1.86
CA LEU A 47 -7.13 10.05 -2.22
C LEU A 47 -6.41 10.98 -1.23
N ASP A 48 -6.49 10.72 0.06
CA ASP A 48 -5.78 11.50 1.07
C ASP A 48 -4.27 11.52 0.78
N GLU A 49 -3.66 10.36 0.59
CA GLU A 49 -2.22 10.26 0.28
C GLU A 49 -1.89 10.95 -1.06
N PHE A 50 -2.72 10.76 -2.06
CA PHE A 50 -2.54 11.38 -3.37
C PHE A 50 -2.54 12.91 -3.30
N PHE A 51 -3.49 13.49 -2.56
CA PHE A 51 -3.56 14.94 -2.34
C PHE A 51 -2.40 15.45 -1.50
N MET A 52 -2.07 14.77 -0.40
CA MET A 52 -0.98 15.18 0.49
C MET A 52 0.37 15.25 -0.21
N VAL A 53 0.57 14.47 -1.27
CA VAL A 53 1.88 14.28 -1.89
C VAL A 53 1.89 14.72 -3.35
N ARG A 54 1.04 14.11 -4.18
CA ARG A 54 1.10 14.28 -5.64
C ARG A 54 0.45 15.57 -6.10
N VAL A 55 -0.81 15.78 -5.73
CA VAL A 55 -1.52 17.02 -6.06
C VAL A 55 -0.83 18.22 -5.40
N ALA A 56 -0.34 18.06 -4.17
CA ALA A 56 0.45 19.09 -3.49
C ALA A 56 1.70 19.48 -4.28
N GLY A 57 2.42 18.50 -4.84
CA GLY A 57 3.58 18.74 -5.70
C GLY A 57 3.21 19.49 -6.97
N VAL A 58 2.15 19.07 -7.69
CA VAL A 58 1.66 19.75 -8.91
C VAL A 58 1.22 21.19 -8.60
N LYS A 59 0.48 21.41 -7.49
CA LYS A 59 0.10 22.77 -7.04
C LYS A 59 1.33 23.64 -6.75
N SER A 60 2.39 23.08 -6.16
CA SER A 60 3.65 23.79 -5.91
C SER A 60 4.34 24.18 -7.21
N GLN A 61 4.36 23.31 -8.23
CA GLN A 61 4.90 23.61 -9.56
C GLN A 61 4.12 24.74 -10.24
N VAL A 62 2.79 24.71 -10.19
CA VAL A 62 1.94 25.79 -10.73
C VAL A 62 2.22 27.10 -10.00
N ALA A 63 2.33 27.09 -8.67
CA ALA A 63 2.61 28.27 -7.86
C ALA A 63 4.00 28.88 -8.13
N SER A 64 4.98 28.07 -8.54
CA SER A 64 6.31 28.52 -8.98
C SER A 64 6.41 28.87 -10.46
N ASN A 65 5.28 28.94 -11.18
CA ASN A 65 5.20 29.18 -12.63
C ASN A 65 6.05 28.20 -13.46
N TYR A 66 6.19 26.95 -13.02
CA TYR A 66 6.86 25.92 -13.81
C TYR A 66 5.98 25.48 -14.98
N THR A 67 6.52 25.58 -16.21
CA THR A 67 5.75 25.38 -17.46
C THR A 67 6.26 24.22 -18.32
N LYS A 68 7.37 23.55 -17.93
CA LYS A 68 7.91 22.45 -18.73
C LYS A 68 6.92 21.27 -18.72
N PRO A 69 6.50 20.76 -19.91
CA PRO A 69 5.67 19.56 -19.98
C PRO A 69 6.40 18.32 -19.45
N ASP A 70 5.60 17.37 -18.95
CA ASP A 70 6.08 16.02 -18.60
C ASP A 70 6.19 15.10 -19.84
N ASP A 71 6.49 13.81 -19.61
CA ASP A 71 6.65 12.84 -20.71
C ASP A 71 5.36 12.60 -21.49
N SER A 72 4.19 12.85 -20.91
CA SER A 72 2.89 12.81 -21.60
C SER A 72 2.59 14.08 -22.42
N GLY A 73 3.42 15.11 -22.27
CA GLY A 73 3.28 16.41 -22.92
C GLY A 73 2.38 17.40 -22.18
N MET A 74 1.91 17.08 -20.97
CA MET A 74 1.07 17.96 -20.16
C MET A 74 1.91 18.91 -19.31
N THR A 75 1.56 20.21 -19.30
CA THR A 75 2.08 21.18 -18.35
C THR A 75 1.44 20.97 -16.97
N PRO A 76 2.07 21.41 -15.85
CA PRO A 76 1.49 21.29 -14.52
C PRO A 76 0.11 21.93 -14.38
N LYS A 77 -0.16 23.03 -15.12
CA LYS A 77 -1.46 23.70 -15.11
C LYS A 77 -2.54 22.87 -15.80
N GLU A 78 -2.25 22.30 -16.95
CA GLU A 78 -3.15 21.39 -17.69
C GLU A 78 -3.42 20.13 -16.86
N LEU A 79 -2.37 19.55 -16.27
CA LEU A 79 -2.49 18.39 -15.39
C LEU A 79 -3.36 18.69 -14.18
N LEU A 80 -3.16 19.83 -13.50
CA LEU A 80 -3.97 20.21 -12.34
C LEU A 80 -5.46 20.34 -12.71
N SER A 81 -5.76 20.94 -13.85
CA SER A 81 -7.14 21.06 -14.36
C SER A 81 -7.76 19.69 -14.67
N ALA A 82 -7.01 18.80 -15.31
CA ALA A 82 -7.47 17.45 -15.61
C ALA A 82 -7.70 16.62 -14.34
N LEU A 83 -6.81 16.74 -13.35
CA LEU A 83 -6.93 16.08 -12.04
C LEU A 83 -8.15 16.59 -11.27
N ASP A 84 -8.37 17.89 -11.26
CA ASP A 84 -9.53 18.50 -10.60
C ASP A 84 -10.84 17.92 -11.16
N LYS A 85 -11.03 17.97 -12.48
CA LYS A 85 -12.19 17.38 -13.16
C LYS A 85 -12.37 15.89 -12.85
N LYS A 86 -11.28 15.12 -12.93
CA LYS A 86 -11.30 13.67 -12.71
C LYS A 86 -11.60 13.32 -11.26
N THR A 87 -11.11 14.13 -10.31
CA THR A 87 -11.37 13.94 -8.88
C THR A 87 -12.83 14.23 -8.52
N HIS A 88 -13.43 15.31 -9.03
CA HIS A 88 -14.86 15.58 -8.81
C HIS A 88 -15.73 14.44 -9.32
N ALA A 89 -15.51 13.98 -10.55
CA ALA A 89 -16.25 12.84 -11.10
C ALA A 89 -16.03 11.54 -10.30
N PHE A 90 -14.84 11.34 -9.77
CA PHE A 90 -14.53 10.18 -8.91
C PHE A 90 -15.28 10.26 -7.58
N MET A 91 -15.26 11.39 -6.89
CA MET A 91 -15.96 11.58 -5.62
C MET A 91 -17.46 11.45 -5.77
N GLU A 92 -18.03 11.96 -6.86
CA GLU A 92 -19.45 11.76 -7.19
C GLU A 92 -19.79 10.26 -7.30
N LYS A 93 -18.95 9.46 -7.96
CA LYS A 93 -19.13 8.01 -8.06
C LYS A 93 -18.99 7.33 -6.70
N GLN A 94 -18.07 7.77 -5.82
CA GLN A 94 -17.93 7.25 -4.46
C GLN A 94 -19.23 7.43 -3.66
N TYR A 95 -19.75 8.65 -3.61
CA TYR A 95 -20.97 8.94 -2.85
C TYR A 95 -22.22 8.33 -3.48
N SER A 96 -22.30 8.28 -4.82
CA SER A 96 -23.35 7.53 -5.50
C SER A 96 -23.32 6.03 -5.15
N CYS A 97 -22.14 5.42 -5.07
CA CYS A 97 -21.97 4.04 -4.63
C CYS A 97 -22.46 3.85 -3.19
N LEU A 98 -22.07 4.73 -2.28
CA LEU A 98 -22.50 4.69 -0.88
C LEU A 98 -24.03 4.76 -0.76
N TYR A 99 -24.65 5.82 -1.30
CA TYR A 99 -26.05 6.13 -1.06
C TYR A 99 -27.01 5.28 -1.87
N ARG A 100 -26.68 4.96 -3.13
CA ARG A 100 -27.60 4.23 -4.02
C ARG A 100 -27.37 2.74 -4.03
N SER A 101 -26.19 2.25 -3.58
CA SER A 101 -25.84 0.84 -3.72
C SER A 101 -25.49 0.15 -2.41
N ILE A 102 -24.87 0.83 -1.44
CA ILE A 102 -24.39 0.18 -0.20
C ILE A 102 -25.38 0.40 0.95
N LEU A 103 -25.70 1.64 1.31
CA LEU A 103 -26.57 1.93 2.47
C LEU A 103 -27.98 1.28 2.37
N PRO A 104 -28.66 1.27 1.20
CA PRO A 104 -29.95 0.60 1.08
C PRO A 104 -29.86 -0.93 1.32
N VAL A 105 -28.77 -1.55 0.87
CA VAL A 105 -28.53 -2.99 1.06
C VAL A 105 -28.14 -3.27 2.51
N LEU A 106 -27.34 -2.40 3.14
CA LEU A 106 -26.97 -2.48 4.55
C LEU A 106 -28.23 -2.51 5.44
N LYS A 107 -29.17 -1.58 5.19
CA LYS A 107 -30.45 -1.54 5.90
C LYS A 107 -31.29 -2.79 5.65
N LYS A 108 -31.43 -3.21 4.38
CA LYS A 108 -32.37 -4.30 4.00
C LYS A 108 -31.85 -5.69 4.35
N GLN A 109 -30.55 -5.94 4.19
CA GLN A 109 -29.96 -7.29 4.32
C GLN A 109 -29.24 -7.51 5.64
N ALA A 110 -28.66 -6.46 6.22
CA ALA A 110 -27.88 -6.54 7.45
C ALA A 110 -28.63 -5.96 8.67
N GLU A 111 -29.82 -5.35 8.44
CA GLU A 111 -30.57 -4.66 9.48
C GLU A 111 -29.75 -3.61 10.23
N ILE A 112 -28.87 -2.90 9.50
CA ILE A 112 -28.00 -1.85 10.01
C ILE A 112 -28.37 -0.52 9.38
N GLU A 113 -28.55 0.52 10.19
CA GLU A 113 -28.89 1.87 9.74
C GLU A 113 -28.08 2.94 10.45
N PHE A 114 -27.60 3.95 9.69
CA PHE A 114 -27.10 5.19 10.26
C PHE A 114 -28.27 6.14 10.48
N ARG A 115 -28.40 6.65 11.71
CA ARG A 115 -29.45 7.60 12.12
C ARG A 115 -28.89 9.02 12.11
N THR A 116 -29.78 9.94 11.78
CA THR A 116 -29.55 11.39 11.99
C THR A 116 -30.37 11.85 13.21
N PRO A 117 -30.03 12.98 13.85
CA PRO A 117 -30.72 13.43 15.06
C PRO A 117 -32.25 13.48 14.94
N GLU A 118 -32.75 13.87 13.77
CA GLU A 118 -34.21 13.99 13.53
C GLU A 118 -34.94 12.63 13.49
N LYS A 119 -34.21 11.54 13.33
CA LYS A 119 -34.73 10.17 13.19
C LYS A 119 -34.52 9.31 14.43
N LEU A 120 -34.05 9.89 15.53
CA LEU A 120 -33.81 9.16 16.77
C LEU A 120 -35.14 8.83 17.45
N THR A 121 -35.27 7.60 17.97
CA THR A 121 -36.35 7.23 18.91
C THR A 121 -36.12 7.94 20.24
N HIS A 122 -37.11 7.93 21.10
CA HIS A 122 -37.02 8.53 22.43
C HIS A 122 -35.88 7.91 23.27
N GLU A 123 -35.71 6.60 23.21
CA GLU A 123 -34.64 5.88 23.91
C GLU A 123 -33.25 6.23 23.33
N GLN A 124 -33.16 6.30 22.01
CA GLN A 124 -31.91 6.70 21.32
C GLN A 124 -31.53 8.15 21.63
N ARG A 125 -32.52 9.04 21.75
CA ARG A 125 -32.27 10.43 22.13
C ARG A 125 -31.80 10.54 23.58
N ALA A 126 -32.41 9.81 24.52
CA ALA A 126 -31.92 9.75 25.90
C ALA A 126 -30.48 9.22 25.98
N PHE A 127 -30.13 8.23 25.14
CA PHE A 127 -28.78 7.73 25.04
C PHE A 127 -27.80 8.78 24.50
N THR A 128 -28.15 9.50 23.42
CA THR A 128 -27.29 10.54 22.84
C THR A 128 -27.11 11.72 23.80
N ASP A 129 -28.14 12.07 24.56
CA ASP A 129 -28.08 13.09 25.61
C ASP A 129 -27.07 12.71 26.70
N GLU A 130 -27.21 11.51 27.27
CA GLU A 130 -26.24 11.00 28.25
C GLU A 130 -24.81 10.91 27.68
N TYR A 131 -24.65 10.41 26.46
CA TYR A 131 -23.38 10.28 25.81
C TYR A 131 -22.72 11.65 25.54
N PHE A 132 -23.52 12.63 25.11
CA PHE A 132 -23.03 14.00 24.92
C PHE A 132 -22.50 14.58 26.23
N HIS A 133 -23.29 14.61 27.28
CA HIS A 133 -22.91 15.27 28.55
C HIS A 133 -21.76 14.54 29.25
N ARG A 134 -21.74 13.21 29.25
CA ARG A 134 -20.71 12.45 29.97
C ARG A 134 -19.41 12.26 29.21
N VAL A 135 -19.48 12.19 27.89
CA VAL A 135 -18.31 11.78 27.07
C VAL A 135 -17.86 12.90 26.14
N LEU A 136 -18.76 13.54 25.40
CA LEU A 136 -18.39 14.52 24.38
C LEU A 136 -18.14 15.90 24.98
N PHE A 137 -19.07 16.44 25.76
CA PHE A 137 -19.00 17.80 26.31
C PHE A 137 -17.68 18.08 27.05
N PRO A 138 -17.14 17.20 27.92
CA PRO A 138 -15.86 17.43 28.60
C PRO A 138 -14.64 17.50 27.70
N VAL A 139 -14.74 16.96 26.49
CA VAL A 139 -13.61 16.86 25.52
C VAL A 139 -13.69 17.96 24.47
N LEU A 140 -14.87 18.53 24.24
CA LEU A 140 -15.08 19.56 23.22
C LEU A 140 -14.52 20.91 23.66
N THR A 141 -13.88 21.59 22.72
CA THR A 141 -13.36 22.94 22.90
C THR A 141 -13.78 23.82 21.73
N PRO A 142 -14.83 24.62 21.86
CA PRO A 142 -15.21 25.59 20.82
C PRO A 142 -14.14 26.68 20.69
N LEU A 143 -13.69 26.96 19.49
CA LEU A 143 -12.68 27.95 19.15
C LEU A 143 -13.33 29.09 18.37
N ALA A 144 -13.62 30.20 19.05
CA ALA A 144 -14.12 31.41 18.40
C ALA A 144 -13.05 32.03 17.48
N VAL A 145 -13.48 32.60 16.37
CA VAL A 145 -12.60 33.22 15.36
C VAL A 145 -13.05 34.68 15.18
N ASP A 146 -12.21 35.60 15.57
CA ASP A 146 -12.43 37.06 15.44
C ASP A 146 -11.10 37.79 15.20
N SER A 147 -11.09 39.12 15.29
CA SER A 147 -9.88 39.93 15.08
C SER A 147 -8.78 39.65 16.09
N SER A 148 -9.13 39.26 17.34
CA SER A 148 -8.18 38.91 18.40
C SER A 148 -7.81 37.44 18.46
N ARG A 149 -8.63 36.59 17.89
CA ARG A 149 -8.49 35.14 17.85
C ARG A 149 -8.48 34.66 16.40
N PRO A 150 -7.30 34.54 15.77
CA PRO A 150 -7.18 34.13 14.39
C PRO A 150 -7.65 32.68 14.20
N PHE A 151 -7.92 32.31 12.93
CA PHE A 151 -8.33 30.92 12.57
C PHE A 151 -7.34 29.90 13.14
N PRO A 152 -7.81 28.87 13.86
CA PRO A 152 -6.94 27.92 14.54
C PRO A 152 -6.15 27.05 13.58
N MET A 153 -4.96 26.60 14.00
CA MET A 153 -4.17 25.64 13.27
C MET A 153 -4.77 24.24 13.43
N LEU A 154 -5.62 23.84 12.50
CA LEU A 154 -6.25 22.52 12.50
C LEU A 154 -5.30 21.46 11.99
N ALA A 155 -5.37 20.27 12.59
CA ALA A 155 -4.56 19.11 12.19
C ALA A 155 -4.90 18.64 10.78
N ASN A 156 -3.90 18.06 10.09
CA ASN A 156 -4.12 17.44 8.78
C ASN A 156 -5.14 16.30 8.89
N LYS A 157 -6.12 16.29 7.99
CA LYS A 157 -7.23 15.32 7.92
C LYS A 157 -8.20 15.34 9.11
N SER A 158 -8.13 16.33 10.04
CA SER A 158 -9.14 16.45 11.09
C SER A 158 -10.50 16.82 10.51
N LEU A 159 -11.54 16.24 11.07
CA LEU A 159 -12.93 16.62 10.84
C LEU A 159 -13.30 17.72 11.83
N ASN A 160 -13.93 18.77 11.35
CA ASN A 160 -14.27 19.95 12.14
C ASN A 160 -15.66 20.44 11.74
N LEU A 161 -16.31 21.17 12.65
CA LEU A 161 -17.55 21.90 12.40
C LEU A 161 -17.23 23.38 12.35
N ALA A 162 -17.53 24.05 11.25
CA ALA A 162 -17.58 25.50 11.18
C ALA A 162 -18.98 25.95 11.59
N VAL A 163 -19.05 26.78 12.65
CA VAL A 163 -20.32 27.25 13.21
C VAL A 163 -20.39 28.74 12.96
N ARG A 164 -21.42 29.16 12.22
CA ARG A 164 -21.72 30.56 12.02
C ARG A 164 -22.73 31.03 13.07
N LEU A 165 -22.32 32.04 13.83
CA LEU A 165 -23.03 32.56 15.01
C LEU A 165 -23.50 34.00 14.78
N SER A 166 -24.56 34.35 15.47
CA SER A 166 -25.01 35.74 15.63
C SER A 166 -25.11 36.05 17.08
N SER A 167 -24.53 37.17 17.54
CA SER A 167 -24.66 37.61 18.94
C SER A 167 -26.12 37.90 19.27
N LYS A 168 -26.61 37.38 20.41
CA LYS A 168 -27.95 37.69 20.92
C LYS A 168 -28.03 39.16 21.41
N GLU A 169 -26.89 39.74 21.83
CA GLU A 169 -26.81 41.11 22.33
C GLU A 169 -26.59 42.14 21.20
N ASN A 170 -25.69 41.85 20.24
CA ASN A 170 -25.36 42.74 19.13
C ASN A 170 -25.94 42.12 17.80
N LYS A 171 -27.22 42.37 17.57
CA LYS A 171 -27.89 41.86 16.35
C LYS A 171 -27.20 42.40 15.07
N GLY A 172 -26.56 41.51 14.33
CA GLY A 172 -25.95 41.81 13.02
C GLY A 172 -24.47 41.50 12.93
N GLU A 173 -23.78 41.30 14.02
CA GLU A 173 -22.37 40.88 14.01
C GLU A 173 -22.27 39.40 13.67
N LYS A 174 -21.61 39.09 12.56
CA LYS A 174 -21.35 37.70 12.13
C LYS A 174 -20.09 37.20 12.83
N CYS A 175 -20.26 36.19 13.66
CA CYS A 175 -19.16 35.51 14.36
C CYS A 175 -19.01 34.10 13.82
N PHE A 176 -17.80 33.57 13.86
CA PHE A 176 -17.52 32.18 13.48
C PHE A 176 -16.81 31.46 14.63
N ALA A 177 -17.11 30.21 14.77
CA ALA A 177 -16.38 29.31 15.65
C ALA A 177 -16.05 27.99 14.92
N VAL A 178 -15.02 27.31 15.40
CA VAL A 178 -14.65 25.98 14.94
C VAL A 178 -14.71 25.01 16.10
N VAL A 179 -15.41 23.89 15.93
CA VAL A 179 -15.45 22.78 16.88
C VAL A 179 -14.80 21.57 16.22
N GLN A 180 -13.71 21.09 16.78
CA GLN A 180 -13.03 19.90 16.26
C GLN A 180 -13.75 18.64 16.73
N VAL A 181 -14.06 17.72 15.82
CA VAL A 181 -14.57 16.39 16.15
C VAL A 181 -13.41 15.58 16.76
N PRO A 182 -13.56 15.05 18.01
CA PRO A 182 -12.46 14.39 18.72
C PRO A 182 -12.04 13.07 18.03
N SER A 183 -10.84 13.02 17.47
CA SER A 183 -10.30 11.83 16.81
C SER A 183 -9.88 10.71 17.76
N ILE A 184 -9.80 10.98 19.05
CA ILE A 184 -9.49 9.98 20.09
C ILE A 184 -10.69 9.07 20.38
N LEU A 185 -11.91 9.54 20.10
CA LEU A 185 -13.13 8.76 20.23
C LEU A 185 -13.45 8.04 18.93
N PRO A 186 -14.17 6.89 18.99
CA PRO A 186 -14.72 6.25 17.79
C PRO A 186 -15.66 7.22 17.07
N ARG A 187 -15.52 7.33 15.73
CA ARG A 187 -16.33 8.26 14.94
C ARG A 187 -17.80 7.91 14.85
N PHE A 188 -18.15 6.67 15.13
CA PHE A 188 -19.53 6.18 15.16
C PHE A 188 -19.82 5.51 16.51
N THR A 189 -21.05 5.64 16.96
CA THR A 189 -21.53 5.02 18.21
C THR A 189 -22.76 4.19 17.90
N GLU A 190 -22.82 2.99 18.48
CA GLU A 190 -24.00 2.13 18.38
C GLU A 190 -25.06 2.63 19.37
N LEU A 191 -26.26 2.85 18.86
CA LEU A 191 -27.45 3.30 19.61
C LEU A 191 -28.24 2.09 20.11
N PRO A 192 -29.13 2.26 21.08
CA PRO A 192 -30.16 1.28 21.38
C PRO A 192 -30.88 0.82 20.09
N ALA A 193 -31.06 -0.48 19.95
CA ALA A 193 -31.66 -1.06 18.75
C ALA A 193 -33.12 -0.59 18.55
N ASP A 194 -33.53 -0.46 17.30
CA ASP A 194 -34.91 -0.18 16.94
C ASP A 194 -35.52 -1.46 16.35
N GLY A 195 -36.22 -2.23 17.20
CA GLY A 195 -36.60 -3.59 16.87
C GLY A 195 -35.40 -4.50 16.62
N ASN A 196 -35.30 -5.09 15.43
CA ASN A 196 -34.15 -5.89 15.02
C ASN A 196 -33.02 -5.04 14.38
N THR A 197 -33.27 -3.76 14.14
CA THR A 197 -32.33 -2.89 13.43
C THR A 197 -31.24 -2.37 14.39
N ARG A 198 -30.00 -2.67 14.09
CA ARG A 198 -28.82 -2.05 14.73
C ARG A 198 -28.66 -0.63 14.21
N CYS A 199 -28.72 0.32 15.10
CA CYS A 199 -28.65 1.74 14.75
C CYS A 199 -27.30 2.33 15.14
N PHE A 200 -26.75 3.19 14.29
CA PHE A 200 -25.50 3.88 14.53
C PHE A 200 -25.67 5.37 14.27
N ILE A 201 -24.94 6.20 14.98
CA ILE A 201 -24.88 7.65 14.77
C ILE A 201 -23.42 8.11 14.69
N LEU A 202 -23.15 9.14 13.89
CA LEU A 202 -21.82 9.73 13.80
C LEU A 202 -21.59 10.78 14.88
N LEU A 203 -20.35 10.95 15.34
CA LEU A 203 -20.03 11.93 16.39
C LEU A 203 -20.36 13.36 15.97
N GLU A 204 -20.07 13.72 14.71
CA GLU A 204 -20.38 15.04 14.16
C GLU A 204 -21.88 15.35 14.21
N ASP A 205 -22.73 14.34 14.03
CA ASP A 205 -24.19 14.51 14.10
C ASP A 205 -24.66 14.74 15.54
N ILE A 206 -24.10 13.98 16.50
CA ILE A 206 -24.39 14.21 17.94
C ILE A 206 -23.91 15.61 18.33
N ILE A 207 -22.67 15.98 17.99
CA ILE A 207 -22.13 17.30 18.37
C ILE A 207 -22.99 18.41 17.77
N THR A 208 -23.42 18.26 16.51
CA THR A 208 -24.27 19.25 15.83
C THR A 208 -25.61 19.44 16.54
N ASP A 209 -26.23 18.38 17.04
CA ASP A 209 -27.53 18.41 17.73
C ASP A 209 -27.47 19.19 19.07
N TYR A 210 -26.30 19.16 19.73
CA TYR A 210 -26.10 19.83 21.05
C TYR A 210 -25.24 21.09 20.99
N LEU A 211 -24.99 21.67 19.81
CA LEU A 211 -24.15 22.85 19.67
C LEU A 211 -24.70 24.07 20.42
N GLU A 212 -26.03 24.19 20.59
CA GLU A 212 -26.65 25.28 21.32
C GLU A 212 -26.16 25.38 22.78
N GLU A 213 -25.85 24.25 23.40
CA GLU A 213 -25.32 24.19 24.75
C GLU A 213 -23.85 24.67 24.83
N LEU A 214 -23.11 24.60 23.73
CA LEU A 214 -21.74 25.14 23.65
C LEU A 214 -21.71 26.65 23.36
N PHE A 215 -22.81 27.20 22.85
CA PHE A 215 -22.91 28.60 22.40
C PHE A 215 -24.12 29.36 22.97
N GLU A 216 -24.40 29.21 24.26
CA GLU A 216 -25.60 29.75 24.95
C GLU A 216 -25.88 31.24 24.67
N LEU A 217 -24.83 32.10 24.58
CA LEU A 217 -24.94 33.53 24.32
C LEU A 217 -25.13 33.92 22.85
N HIS A 218 -25.15 32.92 21.95
CA HIS A 218 -25.24 33.11 20.51
C HIS A 218 -26.38 32.32 19.92
N GLU A 219 -26.88 32.78 18.77
CA GLU A 219 -27.80 32.05 17.92
C GLU A 219 -26.99 31.36 16.81
N ILE A 220 -27.17 30.06 16.64
CA ILE A 220 -26.54 29.33 15.56
C ILE A 220 -27.27 29.57 14.24
N LYS A 221 -26.58 30.09 13.25
CA LYS A 221 -27.13 30.43 11.94
C LYS A 221 -26.85 29.35 10.88
N ALA A 222 -25.70 28.70 10.98
CA ALA A 222 -25.32 27.58 10.11
C ALA A 222 -24.24 26.73 10.76
N VAL A 223 -24.24 25.44 10.43
CA VAL A 223 -23.19 24.49 10.81
C VAL A 223 -22.72 23.78 9.54
N CYS A 224 -21.44 23.75 9.34
CA CYS A 224 -20.82 23.05 8.21
C CYS A 224 -19.70 22.14 8.69
N PRO A 225 -19.88 20.81 8.63
CA PRO A 225 -18.75 19.88 8.71
C PRO A 225 -17.76 20.15 7.58
N PHE A 226 -16.49 20.17 7.91
CA PHE A 226 -15.42 20.35 6.93
C PHE A 226 -14.15 19.61 7.31
N ARG A 227 -13.34 19.29 6.29
CA ARG A 227 -12.08 18.57 6.46
C ARG A 227 -10.99 19.18 5.59
N ILE A 228 -9.78 19.27 6.13
CA ILE A 228 -8.64 19.86 5.45
C ILE A 228 -7.58 18.80 5.19
N THR A 229 -7.10 18.71 3.94
CA THR A 229 -5.90 17.96 3.61
C THR A 229 -4.74 18.92 3.36
N ARG A 230 -3.59 18.67 4.00
CA ARG A 230 -2.40 19.52 3.91
C ARG A 230 -1.29 18.87 3.12
N ASN A 231 -0.45 19.68 2.49
CA ASN A 231 0.80 19.20 1.89
C ASN A 231 1.66 18.53 2.98
N SER A 232 2.00 17.27 2.73
CA SER A 232 2.84 16.46 3.61
C SER A 232 4.11 15.96 2.91
N ASP A 233 4.46 16.54 1.76
CA ASP A 233 5.71 16.23 1.09
C ASP A 233 6.85 16.95 1.84
N LEU A 234 7.77 16.14 2.37
CA LEU A 234 8.87 16.64 3.20
C LEU A 234 10.10 16.94 2.36
N THR A 235 10.68 18.11 2.58
CA THR A 235 12.08 18.37 2.26
C THR A 235 12.90 18.12 3.53
N ILE A 236 13.85 17.17 3.45
CA ILE A 236 14.75 16.79 4.52
C ILE A 236 16.15 17.21 4.08
N ASP A 237 16.89 17.86 4.94
CA ASP A 237 18.31 18.09 4.74
C ASP A 237 19.05 16.77 5.03
N GLU A 238 19.53 16.13 3.97
CA GLU A 238 20.19 14.83 4.06
C GLU A 238 21.69 14.94 4.41
N GLU A 239 22.24 16.16 4.40
CA GLU A 239 23.65 16.45 4.74
C GLU A 239 23.82 16.92 6.20
N ALA A 240 22.73 16.99 6.96
CA ALA A 240 22.78 17.41 8.37
C ALA A 240 23.53 16.39 9.23
N ASP A 241 24.33 16.89 10.18
CA ASP A 241 25.13 16.09 11.12
C ASP A 241 24.25 15.11 11.95
N ASP A 242 23.03 15.51 12.33
CA ASP A 242 22.04 14.67 12.97
C ASP A 242 20.83 14.48 12.08
N PHE A 243 20.89 13.45 11.23
CA PHE A 243 19.86 13.11 10.27
C PHE A 243 18.52 12.70 10.94
N MET A 244 18.58 12.01 12.09
CA MET A 244 17.38 11.62 12.85
C MET A 244 16.64 12.84 13.37
N TYR A 245 17.36 13.81 13.93
CA TYR A 245 16.80 15.07 14.40
C TYR A 245 16.14 15.87 13.27
N GLU A 246 16.76 15.95 12.09
CA GLU A 246 16.14 16.64 10.93
C GLU A 246 14.86 15.93 10.45
N ILE A 247 14.77 14.60 10.52
CA ILE A 247 13.53 13.90 10.23
C ILE A 247 12.45 14.24 11.28
N GLU A 248 12.77 14.21 12.58
CA GLU A 248 11.82 14.59 13.66
C GLU A 248 11.33 16.04 13.48
N LYS A 249 12.20 16.96 13.15
CA LYS A 249 11.87 18.36 12.85
C LYS A 249 10.97 18.47 11.61
N SER A 250 11.25 17.71 10.58
CA SER A 250 10.44 17.65 9.36
C SER A 250 9.04 17.07 9.62
N ILE A 251 8.90 16.06 10.48
CA ILE A 251 7.60 15.53 10.91
C ILE A 251 6.78 16.61 11.61
N LYS A 252 7.41 17.41 12.49
CA LYS A 252 6.74 18.55 13.14
C LYS A 252 6.31 19.63 12.13
N ARG A 253 7.15 19.93 11.12
CA ARG A 253 6.82 20.90 10.05
C ARG A 253 5.67 20.40 9.16
N ARG A 254 5.54 19.09 8.92
CA ARG A 254 4.44 18.49 8.15
C ARG A 254 3.07 18.84 8.70
N LYS A 255 2.92 18.93 10.02
CA LYS A 255 1.67 19.33 10.69
C LYS A 255 1.20 20.72 10.26
N ARG A 256 2.10 21.60 9.78
CA ARG A 256 1.86 22.98 9.36
C ARG A 256 1.88 23.16 7.84
N GLY A 257 1.80 22.09 7.06
CA GLY A 257 1.78 22.15 5.60
C GLY A 257 0.62 23.00 5.06
N ARG A 258 0.81 23.60 3.88
CA ARG A 258 -0.26 24.40 3.23
C ARG A 258 -1.47 23.53 2.95
N PRO A 259 -2.71 24.04 3.12
CA PRO A 259 -3.92 23.35 2.69
C PRO A 259 -3.89 23.09 1.17
N VAL A 260 -4.25 21.87 0.76
CA VAL A 260 -4.30 21.47 -0.64
C VAL A 260 -5.69 21.04 -1.08
N ARG A 261 -6.53 20.59 -0.13
CA ARG A 261 -7.92 20.22 -0.35
C ARG A 261 -8.77 20.63 0.86
N LEU A 262 -9.94 21.18 0.57
CA LEU A 262 -11.02 21.46 1.52
C LEU A 262 -12.23 20.64 1.09
N GLU A 263 -12.72 19.78 1.96
CA GLU A 263 -13.95 19.00 1.78
C GLU A 263 -15.06 19.67 2.59
N LEU A 264 -16.19 19.93 1.95
CA LEU A 264 -17.38 20.56 2.53
C LEU A 264 -18.62 19.69 2.25
N LEU A 265 -19.67 19.86 3.05
CA LEU A 265 -20.98 19.34 2.67
C LEU A 265 -21.56 20.15 1.52
N GLN A 266 -22.30 19.47 0.63
CA GLN A 266 -23.17 20.12 -0.36
C GLN A 266 -24.14 21.07 0.35
N HIS A 267 -24.44 22.19 -0.28
CA HIS A 267 -25.33 23.23 0.26
C HIS A 267 -24.80 23.96 1.49
N THR A 268 -23.48 23.94 1.73
CA THR A 268 -22.84 24.85 2.70
C THR A 268 -23.20 26.29 2.33
N ASP A 269 -23.65 27.08 3.34
CA ASP A 269 -23.99 28.48 3.10
C ASP A 269 -22.80 29.30 2.62
N GLU A 270 -23.09 30.28 1.78
CA GLU A 270 -22.07 31.06 1.06
C GLU A 270 -21.15 31.86 2.02
N ASP A 271 -21.66 32.33 3.17
CA ASP A 271 -20.85 33.06 4.15
C ASP A 271 -19.82 32.13 4.80
N THR A 272 -20.22 30.92 5.19
CA THR A 272 -19.32 29.91 5.77
C THR A 272 -18.30 29.43 4.74
N ARG A 273 -18.73 29.21 3.47
CA ARG A 273 -17.85 28.84 2.38
C ARG A 273 -16.77 29.90 2.14
N LYS A 274 -17.15 31.17 2.02
CA LYS A 274 -16.23 32.31 1.85
C LYS A 274 -15.28 32.45 3.06
N PHE A 275 -15.80 32.30 4.26
CA PHE A 275 -15.00 32.34 5.47
C PHE A 275 -13.89 31.29 5.46
N LEU A 276 -14.24 30.01 5.24
CA LEU A 276 -13.28 28.92 5.20
C LEU A 276 -12.27 29.06 4.06
N THR A 277 -12.72 29.44 2.87
CA THR A 277 -11.86 29.64 1.68
C THR A 277 -10.80 30.72 1.96
N LYS A 278 -11.22 31.84 2.56
CA LYS A 278 -10.33 32.94 2.92
C LYS A 278 -9.37 32.56 4.05
N ALA A 279 -9.89 31.95 5.11
CA ALA A 279 -9.09 31.57 6.30
C ALA A 279 -8.02 30.54 5.96
N LEU A 280 -8.32 29.60 5.05
CA LEU A 280 -7.41 28.55 4.62
C LEU A 280 -6.56 28.92 3.41
N ASN A 281 -6.82 30.08 2.79
CA ASN A 281 -6.16 30.53 1.55
C ASN A 281 -6.15 29.43 0.48
N ILE A 282 -7.33 28.85 0.20
CA ILE A 282 -7.52 27.79 -0.76
C ILE A 282 -8.35 28.28 -1.95
N ASN A 283 -7.96 27.88 -3.18
CA ASN A 283 -8.64 28.26 -4.40
C ASN A 283 -9.80 27.29 -4.70
N GLU A 284 -10.73 27.70 -5.57
CA GLU A 284 -11.88 26.91 -6.01
C GLU A 284 -11.49 25.49 -6.46
N SER A 285 -10.40 25.33 -7.20
CA SER A 285 -9.87 24.02 -7.61
C SER A 285 -9.36 23.12 -6.47
N GLY A 286 -9.49 23.57 -5.25
CA GLY A 286 -9.15 22.79 -4.04
C GLY A 286 -10.36 22.49 -3.16
N ILE A 287 -11.56 22.89 -3.57
CA ILE A 287 -12.80 22.73 -2.81
C ILE A 287 -13.60 21.59 -3.40
N TYR A 288 -13.98 20.63 -2.55
CA TYR A 288 -14.74 19.45 -2.92
C TYR A 288 -15.99 19.34 -2.06
N GLU A 289 -17.15 19.52 -2.67
CA GLU A 289 -18.44 19.43 -2.01
C GLU A 289 -19.02 18.02 -2.14
N VAL A 290 -19.39 17.41 -1.02
CA VAL A 290 -19.88 16.04 -0.95
C VAL A 290 -21.22 15.94 -0.24
N GLN A 291 -21.99 14.88 -0.50
CA GLN A 291 -23.27 14.66 0.16
C GLN A 291 -23.13 14.37 1.67
N GLY A 292 -21.93 13.93 2.09
CA GLY A 292 -21.66 13.45 3.45
C GLY A 292 -21.75 11.93 3.57
N PRO A 293 -21.31 11.34 4.67
CA PRO A 293 -20.43 11.95 5.65
C PRO A 293 -19.06 12.29 5.02
N ILE A 294 -18.45 13.36 5.45
CA ILE A 294 -17.08 13.70 5.04
C ILE A 294 -16.13 12.64 5.61
N ASP A 295 -15.06 12.28 4.86
CA ASP A 295 -14.09 11.26 5.29
C ASP A 295 -14.67 9.85 5.41
N LEU A 296 -14.73 9.16 4.29
CA LEU A 296 -15.23 7.77 4.22
C LEU A 296 -14.28 6.73 4.84
N THR A 297 -13.09 7.13 5.31
CA THR A 297 -12.09 6.19 5.86
C THR A 297 -12.56 5.47 7.12
N PHE A 298 -13.51 6.04 7.87
CA PHE A 298 -14.07 5.40 9.07
C PHE A 298 -14.76 4.07 8.78
N PHE A 299 -15.25 3.86 7.57
CA PHE A 299 -15.84 2.59 7.16
C PHE A 299 -14.85 1.42 7.23
N SER A 300 -13.54 1.69 7.24
CA SER A 300 -12.54 0.65 7.48
C SER A 300 -12.68 0.00 8.87
N LYS A 301 -12.99 0.82 9.90
CA LYS A 301 -13.28 0.33 11.25
C LYS A 301 -14.71 -0.23 11.33
N PHE A 302 -15.66 0.45 10.71
CA PHE A 302 -17.05 0.02 10.69
C PHE A 302 -17.25 -1.37 10.07
N ALA A 303 -16.51 -1.69 9.02
CA ALA A 303 -16.53 -3.01 8.38
C ALA A 303 -16.06 -4.18 9.28
N ASN A 304 -15.56 -3.88 10.48
CA ASN A 304 -15.11 -4.88 11.46
C ASN A 304 -16.01 -4.94 12.70
N ILE A 305 -17.22 -4.37 12.67
CA ILE A 305 -18.15 -4.49 13.81
C ILE A 305 -18.55 -5.95 14.03
N PRO A 306 -18.67 -6.41 15.28
CA PRO A 306 -19.05 -7.78 15.60
C PRO A 306 -20.42 -8.18 14.99
N GLY A 307 -20.58 -9.45 14.63
CA GLY A 307 -21.82 -10.00 14.09
C GLY A 307 -21.99 -9.83 12.58
N CYS A 308 -21.00 -9.25 11.88
CA CYS A 308 -21.03 -9.03 10.44
C CYS A 308 -20.07 -9.92 9.65
N GLU A 309 -19.50 -10.95 10.26
CA GLU A 309 -18.48 -11.83 9.67
C GLU A 309 -18.97 -12.51 8.38
N LYS A 310 -20.27 -12.86 8.30
CA LYS A 310 -20.88 -13.45 7.09
C LYS A 310 -20.98 -12.46 5.91
N LEU A 311 -20.82 -11.17 6.18
CA LEU A 311 -20.85 -10.10 5.19
C LEU A 311 -19.42 -9.67 4.76
N CYS A 312 -18.40 -10.43 5.17
CA CYS A 312 -17.00 -10.27 4.80
C CYS A 312 -16.56 -11.38 3.85
N PHE A 313 -15.42 -11.20 3.18
CA PHE A 313 -14.78 -12.31 2.47
C PHE A 313 -14.44 -13.44 3.43
N ALA A 314 -14.50 -14.66 2.93
CA ALA A 314 -13.95 -15.79 3.68
C ALA A 314 -12.44 -15.51 3.95
N PRO A 315 -11.98 -15.68 5.20
CA PRO A 315 -10.62 -15.40 5.54
C PRO A 315 -9.68 -16.37 4.80
N ILE A 316 -8.65 -15.83 4.16
CA ILE A 316 -7.55 -16.62 3.63
C ILE A 316 -6.70 -17.07 4.82
N ARG A 317 -6.74 -18.36 5.11
CA ARG A 317 -5.96 -18.97 6.17
C ARG A 317 -4.69 -19.56 5.54
N PRO A 318 -3.50 -18.97 5.82
CA PRO A 318 -2.27 -19.49 5.25
C PRO A 318 -1.98 -20.91 5.70
N THR A 319 -1.32 -21.68 4.84
CA THR A 319 -0.78 -22.99 5.26
C THR A 319 0.37 -22.80 6.24
N THR A 320 0.36 -23.61 7.30
CA THR A 320 1.39 -23.62 8.35
C THR A 320 1.76 -25.07 8.68
N PRO A 321 3.00 -25.49 8.42
CA PRO A 321 4.06 -24.76 7.75
C PRO A 321 3.76 -24.54 6.24
N PRO A 322 4.53 -23.67 5.54
CA PRO A 322 4.56 -23.69 4.08
C PRO A 322 4.97 -25.05 3.54
N GLY A 323 4.48 -25.44 2.35
CA GLY A 323 4.78 -26.77 1.80
C GLY A 323 6.27 -27.08 1.70
N ASP A 324 7.10 -26.09 1.33
CA ASP A 324 8.56 -26.27 1.23
C ASP A 324 9.28 -26.46 2.59
N PHE A 325 8.61 -26.14 3.69
CA PHE A 325 9.13 -26.34 5.07
C PHE A 325 8.42 -27.47 5.81
N PHE A 326 7.55 -28.20 5.16
CA PHE A 326 6.86 -29.33 5.77
C PHE A 326 7.85 -30.43 6.20
N GLY A 327 7.71 -30.93 7.44
CA GLY A 327 8.60 -31.94 8.03
C GLY A 327 9.90 -31.40 8.63
N TYR A 328 10.15 -30.07 8.57
CA TYR A 328 11.34 -29.47 9.15
C TYR A 328 11.00 -28.66 10.40
N THR A 329 11.74 -28.92 11.49
CA THR A 329 11.75 -28.09 12.70
C THR A 329 12.93 -27.11 12.69
N ASP A 330 14.04 -27.47 12.04
CA ASP A 330 15.22 -26.65 11.82
C ASP A 330 15.15 -26.01 10.41
N ILE A 331 15.00 -24.68 10.39
CA ILE A 331 14.88 -23.93 9.14
C ILE A 331 16.18 -23.92 8.34
N PHE A 332 17.35 -23.93 9.01
CA PHE A 332 18.65 -23.97 8.36
C PHE A 332 18.88 -25.30 7.66
N LYS A 333 18.43 -26.41 8.27
CA LYS A 333 18.46 -27.72 7.63
C LYS A 333 17.61 -27.73 6.36
N ALA A 334 16.38 -27.21 6.41
CA ALA A 334 15.53 -27.14 5.25
C ALA A 334 16.18 -26.36 4.09
N ILE A 335 16.78 -25.20 4.39
CA ILE A 335 17.44 -24.34 3.38
C ILE A 335 18.70 -25.00 2.82
N ARG A 336 19.44 -25.76 3.65
CA ARG A 336 20.65 -26.48 3.22
C ARG A 336 20.36 -27.58 2.19
N GLU A 337 19.19 -28.20 2.28
CA GLU A 337 18.76 -29.26 1.37
C GLU A 337 18.24 -28.73 0.02
N GLY A 338 18.04 -27.42 -0.13
CA GLY A 338 17.65 -26.78 -1.39
C GLY A 338 16.96 -25.43 -1.17
N ASP A 339 16.84 -24.68 -2.22
CA ASP A 339 16.13 -23.40 -2.21
C ASP A 339 14.65 -23.58 -1.86
N ARG A 340 14.09 -22.66 -1.09
CA ARG A 340 12.68 -22.66 -0.65
C ARG A 340 11.99 -21.41 -1.10
N LEU A 341 10.94 -21.53 -1.90
CA LEU A 341 10.10 -20.42 -2.35
C LEU A 341 8.79 -20.41 -1.55
N VAL A 342 8.42 -19.27 -0.99
CA VAL A 342 7.15 -19.07 -0.28
C VAL A 342 6.32 -18.01 -0.96
N HIS A 343 4.99 -18.21 -0.98
CA HIS A 343 4.05 -17.30 -1.60
C HIS A 343 3.02 -16.80 -0.57
N HIS A 344 3.29 -15.63 0.01
CA HIS A 344 2.39 -14.98 0.97
C HIS A 344 1.19 -14.34 0.28
N PRO A 345 0.01 -14.26 0.94
CA PRO A 345 -0.35 -14.80 2.26
C PRO A 345 -0.89 -16.24 2.19
N TYR A 346 -0.78 -16.94 1.09
CA TYR A 346 -1.29 -18.31 0.92
C TYR A 346 -0.51 -19.30 1.79
N GLU A 347 0.77 -19.05 1.94
CA GLU A 347 1.69 -19.69 2.86
C GLU A 347 2.10 -18.68 3.94
N THR A 348 2.22 -19.15 5.20
CA THR A 348 2.45 -18.27 6.34
C THR A 348 3.75 -17.48 6.23
N PHE A 349 3.73 -16.23 6.73
CA PHE A 349 4.94 -15.42 6.90
C PHE A 349 5.78 -15.85 8.12
N ASP A 350 5.24 -16.74 8.95
CA ASP A 350 5.92 -17.21 10.16
C ASP A 350 7.26 -17.88 9.87
N CYS A 351 7.45 -18.48 8.68
CA CYS A 351 8.75 -19.02 8.28
C CYS A 351 9.83 -17.94 8.21
N VAL A 352 9.48 -16.70 7.81
CA VAL A 352 10.42 -15.57 7.81
C VAL A 352 10.71 -15.10 9.23
N VAL A 353 9.70 -15.09 10.10
CA VAL A 353 9.88 -14.79 11.52
C VAL A 353 10.75 -15.84 12.19
N GLN A 354 10.48 -17.13 11.94
CA GLN A 354 11.26 -18.26 12.48
C GLN A 354 12.71 -18.26 12.01
N PHE A 355 12.97 -17.84 10.78
CA PHE A 355 14.33 -17.72 10.26
C PHE A 355 15.19 -16.79 11.12
N ILE A 356 14.67 -15.66 11.53
CA ILE A 356 15.37 -14.72 12.41
C ILE A 356 15.31 -15.18 13.88
N ALA A 357 14.20 -15.78 14.32
CA ALA A 357 14.05 -16.24 15.69
C ALA A 357 15.00 -17.42 16.02
N GLN A 358 15.09 -18.41 15.13
CA GLN A 358 16.05 -19.51 15.29
C GLN A 358 17.49 -19.00 15.19
N ALA A 359 17.77 -18.06 14.26
CA ALA A 359 19.09 -17.43 14.20
C ALA A 359 19.48 -16.69 15.50
N ALA A 360 18.52 -16.10 16.19
CA ALA A 360 18.77 -15.40 17.45
C ALA A 360 19.16 -16.35 18.59
N GLU A 361 18.66 -17.57 18.59
CA GLU A 361 18.88 -18.56 19.64
C GLU A 361 20.06 -19.52 19.36
N ASP A 362 20.34 -19.82 18.11
CA ASP A 362 21.35 -20.79 17.68
C ASP A 362 22.77 -20.32 18.00
N GLU A 363 23.49 -21.05 18.85
CA GLU A 363 24.87 -20.74 19.29
C GLU A 363 25.88 -20.71 18.13
N ASN A 364 25.58 -21.40 17.01
CA ASN A 364 26.43 -21.41 15.81
C ASN A 364 26.26 -20.18 14.94
N VAL A 365 25.21 -19.39 15.14
CA VAL A 365 25.01 -18.13 14.40
C VAL A 365 25.93 -17.05 14.94
N LEU A 366 26.75 -16.48 14.04
CA LEU A 366 27.75 -15.46 14.35
C LEU A 366 27.24 -14.05 14.10
N ALA A 367 26.46 -13.87 13.01
CA ALA A 367 25.99 -12.55 12.63
C ALA A 367 24.63 -12.63 11.93
N ILE A 368 23.83 -11.56 12.10
CA ILE A 368 22.57 -11.32 11.37
C ILE A 368 22.65 -9.93 10.78
N LYS A 369 22.36 -9.81 9.46
CA LYS A 369 22.28 -8.52 8.78
C LYS A 369 20.93 -8.43 8.07
N GLN A 370 20.18 -7.33 8.28
CA GLN A 370 18.83 -7.19 7.73
C GLN A 370 18.48 -5.76 7.33
N THR A 371 17.70 -5.60 6.25
CA THR A 371 17.11 -4.33 5.86
C THR A 371 15.66 -4.23 6.36
N LEU A 372 15.27 -3.09 6.92
CA LEU A 372 13.93 -2.80 7.39
C LEU A 372 13.41 -1.50 6.76
N TYR A 373 12.22 -1.55 6.17
CA TYR A 373 11.59 -0.40 5.52
C TYR A 373 10.29 0.02 6.22
N ARG A 374 9.35 -0.89 6.37
CA ARG A 374 8.09 -0.74 7.12
C ARG A 374 7.94 -1.92 8.05
N VAL A 375 7.81 -1.65 9.33
CA VAL A 375 7.76 -2.67 10.37
C VAL A 375 6.45 -2.50 11.16
N SER A 376 5.85 -3.60 11.59
CA SER A 376 4.64 -3.56 12.43
C SER A 376 4.92 -2.97 13.83
N GLY A 377 3.87 -2.50 14.50
CA GLY A 377 3.98 -1.90 15.83
C GLY A 377 4.54 -2.85 16.91
N ASN A 378 4.27 -4.15 16.81
CA ASN A 378 4.79 -5.20 17.68
C ASN A 378 5.47 -6.28 16.83
N SER A 379 6.57 -5.92 16.17
CA SER A 379 7.25 -6.81 15.23
C SER A 379 8.00 -7.94 15.95
N PRO A 380 7.68 -9.21 15.66
CA PRO A 380 8.43 -10.36 16.19
C PRO A 380 9.85 -10.42 15.62
N ILE A 381 10.08 -9.89 14.41
CA ILE A 381 11.42 -9.80 13.81
C ILE A 381 12.29 -8.84 14.59
N ILE A 382 11.79 -7.66 14.97
CA ILE A 382 12.54 -6.72 15.84
C ILE A 382 12.87 -7.36 17.18
N ALA A 383 11.91 -8.06 17.81
CA ALA A 383 12.14 -8.75 19.06
C ALA A 383 13.26 -9.82 18.93
N SER A 384 13.26 -10.56 17.84
CA SER A 384 14.31 -11.57 17.56
C SER A 384 15.68 -10.93 17.31
N LEU A 385 15.75 -9.80 16.60
CA LEU A 385 17.01 -9.07 16.37
C LEU A 385 17.59 -8.52 17.68
N ILE A 386 16.75 -7.98 18.56
CA ILE A 386 17.13 -7.55 19.92
C ILE A 386 17.70 -8.74 20.71
N LYS A 387 16.97 -9.85 20.75
CA LYS A 387 17.42 -11.08 21.44
C LYS A 387 18.75 -11.61 20.89
N ALA A 388 18.94 -11.54 19.56
CA ALA A 388 20.20 -11.95 18.94
C ALA A 388 21.39 -11.10 19.44
N ALA A 389 21.23 -9.78 19.53
CA ALA A 389 22.26 -8.89 20.05
C ALA A 389 22.53 -9.14 21.54
N GLU A 390 21.49 -9.34 22.35
CA GLU A 390 21.60 -9.69 23.77
C GLU A 390 22.30 -11.05 23.97
N ASN A 391 22.16 -11.99 23.04
CA ASN A 391 22.87 -13.26 22.99
C ASN A 391 24.31 -13.14 22.45
N GLY A 392 24.84 -11.92 22.28
CA GLY A 392 26.22 -11.65 21.88
C GLY A 392 26.51 -11.81 20.38
N LYS A 393 25.50 -11.95 19.51
CA LYS A 393 25.67 -12.04 18.06
C LYS A 393 25.91 -10.66 17.44
N GLN A 394 26.65 -10.62 16.34
CA GLN A 394 26.78 -9.38 15.56
C GLN A 394 25.50 -9.10 14.76
N VAL A 395 24.72 -8.11 15.19
CA VAL A 395 23.47 -7.74 14.53
C VAL A 395 23.61 -6.38 13.85
N THR A 396 23.48 -6.35 12.53
CA THR A 396 23.52 -5.12 11.74
C THR A 396 22.16 -4.90 11.06
N VAL A 397 21.52 -3.79 11.34
CA VAL A 397 20.19 -3.49 10.82
C VAL A 397 20.20 -2.14 10.08
N LEU A 398 19.82 -2.14 8.82
CA LEU A 398 19.52 -0.91 8.12
C LEU A 398 18.04 -0.59 8.29
N VAL A 399 17.72 0.53 8.94
CA VAL A 399 16.37 1.04 9.14
C VAL A 399 16.16 2.25 8.24
N GLU A 400 15.25 2.15 7.27
CA GLU A 400 14.95 3.25 6.36
C GLU A 400 14.05 4.29 7.05
N LEU A 401 14.65 5.35 7.60
CA LEU A 401 13.92 6.40 8.33
C LEU A 401 13.03 7.26 7.44
N LYS A 402 13.33 7.36 6.13
CA LYS A 402 12.53 8.11 5.14
C LYS A 402 11.34 7.32 4.60
N ALA A 403 10.93 6.21 5.25
CA ALA A 403 9.73 5.46 4.89
C ALA A 403 8.50 6.35 5.16
N ARG A 404 7.87 6.85 4.09
CA ARG A 404 6.81 7.87 4.17
C ARG A 404 5.65 7.43 5.05
N PHE A 405 5.29 8.28 6.04
CA PHE A 405 4.26 8.08 7.07
C PHE A 405 4.59 7.02 8.15
N ASP A 406 5.73 6.35 8.03
CA ASP A 406 6.24 5.40 9.03
C ASP A 406 7.49 5.93 9.75
N GLU A 407 7.89 7.18 9.49
CA GLU A 407 9.14 7.78 9.99
C GLU A 407 9.22 7.72 11.52
N GLU A 408 8.15 8.12 12.23
CA GLU A 408 8.12 8.14 13.70
C GLU A 408 8.24 6.72 14.28
N ASN A 409 7.54 5.76 13.68
CA ASN A 409 7.63 4.36 14.07
C ASN A 409 9.04 3.78 13.84
N ASN A 410 9.65 4.08 12.69
CA ASN A 410 10.99 3.61 12.35
C ASN A 410 12.08 4.23 13.23
N ILE A 411 11.94 5.51 13.62
CA ILE A 411 12.82 6.15 14.62
C ILE A 411 12.75 5.43 15.96
N ASN A 412 11.55 5.11 16.44
CA ASN A 412 11.36 4.40 17.70
C ASN A 412 11.99 3.01 17.67
N TRP A 413 11.87 2.27 16.57
CA TRP A 413 12.51 0.97 16.40
C TRP A 413 14.04 1.07 16.32
N ALA A 414 14.55 2.05 15.59
CA ALA A 414 15.98 2.31 15.51
C ALA A 414 16.60 2.51 16.91
N LYS A 415 15.98 3.39 17.73
CA LYS A 415 16.42 3.64 19.12
C LYS A 415 16.37 2.37 20.00
N LYS A 416 15.35 1.53 19.82
CA LYS A 416 15.25 0.26 20.60
C LYS A 416 16.33 -0.74 20.20
N LEU A 417 16.61 -0.89 18.90
CA LEU A 417 17.65 -1.76 18.38
C LEU A 417 19.04 -1.32 18.88
N GLU A 418 19.35 -0.02 18.82
CA GLU A 418 20.61 0.53 19.35
C GLU A 418 20.79 0.27 20.82
N LYS A 419 19.73 0.50 21.62
CA LYS A 419 19.78 0.23 23.07
C LYS A 419 20.08 -1.22 23.38
N ALA A 420 19.69 -2.15 22.52
CA ALA A 420 19.98 -3.59 22.66
C ALA A 420 21.37 -4.01 22.16
N GLY A 421 22.16 -3.07 21.61
CA GLY A 421 23.50 -3.32 21.10
C GLY A 421 23.58 -3.69 19.62
N CYS A 422 22.51 -3.51 18.84
CA CYS A 422 22.54 -3.67 17.39
C CYS A 422 23.29 -2.50 16.73
N HIS A 423 24.04 -2.79 15.66
CA HIS A 423 24.57 -1.75 14.75
C HIS A 423 23.47 -1.28 13.82
N VAL A 424 22.92 -0.10 14.07
CA VAL A 424 21.83 0.47 13.27
C VAL A 424 22.37 1.49 12.26
N ILE A 425 21.91 1.37 11.02
CA ILE A 425 22.21 2.30 9.92
C ILE A 425 20.90 2.98 9.50
N TYR A 426 20.89 4.31 9.43
CA TYR A 426 19.68 5.13 9.19
C TYR A 426 19.43 5.45 7.70
N GLY A 427 19.71 4.50 6.83
CA GLY A 427 19.63 4.67 5.39
C GLY A 427 20.93 5.22 4.80
N LEU A 428 20.89 5.59 3.52
CA LEU A 428 22.02 6.14 2.77
C LEU A 428 21.71 7.56 2.33
N THR A 429 22.71 8.44 2.37
CA THR A 429 22.60 9.81 1.86
C THR A 429 22.26 9.80 0.38
N GLY A 430 21.25 10.57 -0.03
CA GLY A 430 20.80 10.67 -1.43
C GLY A 430 20.02 9.46 -1.96
N LEU A 431 20.01 8.34 -1.25
CA LEU A 431 19.30 7.11 -1.66
C LEU A 431 18.28 6.69 -0.60
N LYS A 432 17.25 5.95 -1.03
CA LYS A 432 16.34 5.22 -0.14
C LYS A 432 16.58 3.74 -0.28
N THR A 433 16.74 3.02 0.83
CA THR A 433 16.88 1.57 0.81
C THR A 433 15.50 0.92 0.76
N HIS A 434 15.26 0.13 -0.28
CA HIS A 434 13.99 -0.53 -0.49
C HIS A 434 14.11 -2.04 -0.77
N CYS A 435 15.33 -2.58 -0.90
CA CYS A 435 15.55 -4.02 -1.01
C CYS A 435 15.13 -4.75 0.28
N LYS A 436 14.70 -6.01 0.14
CA LYS A 436 14.28 -6.87 1.24
C LYS A 436 15.22 -8.06 1.27
N ILE A 437 16.17 -8.01 2.18
CA ILE A 437 17.21 -9.01 2.35
C ILE A 437 17.51 -9.21 3.83
N ALA A 438 17.62 -10.47 4.24
CA ALA A 438 18.16 -10.89 5.52
C ALA A 438 19.27 -11.90 5.26
N LEU A 439 20.40 -11.72 5.93
CA LEU A 439 21.58 -12.59 5.87
C LEU A 439 21.90 -13.09 7.27
N VAL A 440 21.96 -14.40 7.44
CA VAL A 440 22.42 -15.09 8.64
C VAL A 440 23.75 -15.78 8.30
N VAL A 441 24.78 -15.51 9.11
CA VAL A 441 26.10 -16.12 9.00
C VAL A 441 26.25 -17.15 10.12
N ARG A 442 26.33 -18.41 9.74
CA ARG A 442 26.34 -19.57 10.66
C ARG A 442 27.61 -20.39 10.50
N ARG A 443 28.13 -20.90 11.60
CA ARG A 443 29.22 -21.89 11.60
C ARG A 443 28.60 -23.26 11.39
N GLU A 444 29.08 -23.98 10.39
CA GLU A 444 28.74 -25.38 10.12
C GLU A 444 29.96 -26.26 10.36
N GLU A 445 29.81 -27.56 10.28
CA GLU A 445 30.92 -28.52 10.39
C GLU A 445 31.97 -28.34 9.27
N ASP A 446 31.53 -27.94 8.09
CA ASP A 446 32.33 -27.70 6.88
C ASP A 446 32.85 -26.28 6.74
N GLY A 447 32.55 -25.37 7.69
CA GLY A 447 33.00 -24.00 7.66
C GLY A 447 31.90 -22.96 7.92
N ILE A 448 32.02 -21.79 7.35
CA ILE A 448 31.04 -20.69 7.48
C ILE A 448 30.07 -20.73 6.32
N ARG A 449 28.77 -20.84 6.64
CA ARG A 449 27.70 -20.80 5.64
C ARG A 449 26.83 -19.55 5.81
N ARG A 450 26.35 -19.02 4.69
CA ARG A 450 25.50 -17.85 4.63
C ARG A 450 24.10 -18.29 4.20
N TYR A 451 23.13 -18.03 5.04
CA TYR A 451 21.72 -18.29 4.77
C TYR A 451 21.02 -16.98 4.48
N LEU A 452 20.20 -16.95 3.45
CA LEU A 452 19.55 -15.76 2.96
C LEU A 452 18.03 -15.92 2.93
N HIS A 453 17.35 -14.84 3.22
CA HIS A 453 15.98 -14.61 2.77
C HIS A 453 15.98 -13.38 1.86
N LEU A 454 15.44 -13.54 0.66
CA LEU A 454 15.31 -12.52 -0.38
C LEU A 454 13.83 -12.35 -0.71
N GLY A 455 13.28 -11.15 -0.53
CA GLY A 455 11.84 -10.96 -0.67
C GLY A 455 11.41 -9.86 -1.64
N THR A 456 10.20 -9.98 -2.17
CA THR A 456 9.52 -8.89 -2.89
C THR A 456 8.79 -7.95 -1.94
N GLY A 457 8.38 -8.45 -0.76
CA GLY A 457 7.60 -7.76 0.27
C GLY A 457 8.39 -7.31 1.49
N ASN A 458 7.85 -6.35 2.22
CA ASN A 458 8.46 -5.84 3.45
C ASN A 458 8.46 -6.88 4.58
N TYR A 459 9.41 -6.76 5.51
CA TYR A 459 9.44 -7.52 6.76
C TYR A 459 8.39 -7.00 7.76
N ASN A 460 7.12 -7.20 7.41
CA ASN A 460 5.97 -6.72 8.18
C ASN A 460 4.89 -7.81 8.22
N ASP A 461 4.79 -8.48 9.36
CA ASP A 461 3.88 -9.60 9.63
C ASP A 461 2.39 -9.22 9.48
N SER A 462 2.04 -7.96 9.73
CA SER A 462 0.66 -7.48 9.59
C SER A 462 0.27 -7.31 8.13
N THR A 463 1.13 -6.67 7.31
CA THR A 463 0.84 -6.49 5.88
C THR A 463 1.02 -7.77 5.07
N ALA A 464 1.87 -8.69 5.52
CA ALA A 464 2.06 -10.01 4.90
C ALA A 464 0.79 -10.90 4.90
N LYS A 465 -0.24 -10.53 5.68
CA LYS A 465 -1.55 -11.20 5.70
C LYS A 465 -2.48 -10.78 4.57
N ILE A 466 -2.21 -9.64 3.94
CA ILE A 466 -3.09 -9.02 2.93
C ILE A 466 -2.38 -8.64 1.63
N TYR A 467 -1.03 -8.68 1.60
CA TYR A 467 -0.21 -8.42 0.42
C TYR A 467 0.26 -9.74 -0.18
N THR A 468 0.17 -9.87 -1.50
CA THR A 468 0.77 -11.02 -2.19
C THR A 468 2.23 -10.74 -2.47
N ASP A 469 3.11 -11.54 -1.88
CA ASP A 469 4.56 -11.40 -2.03
C ASP A 469 5.24 -12.77 -2.12
N LEU A 470 6.45 -12.78 -2.67
CA LEU A 470 7.29 -13.96 -2.77
C LEU A 470 8.54 -13.80 -1.91
N GLY A 471 8.96 -14.88 -1.27
CA GLY A 471 10.21 -14.97 -0.53
C GLY A 471 11.01 -16.19 -0.95
N LEU A 472 12.30 -16.02 -1.22
CA LEU A 472 13.25 -17.09 -1.52
C LEU A 472 14.21 -17.25 -0.34
N PHE A 473 14.30 -18.46 0.18
CA PHE A 473 15.34 -18.86 1.11
C PHE A 473 16.40 -19.68 0.36
N THR A 474 17.66 -19.32 0.54
CA THR A 474 18.79 -20.00 -0.11
C THR A 474 20.04 -19.95 0.75
N CYS A 475 20.90 -20.92 0.61
CA CYS A 475 22.27 -20.89 1.12
C CYS A 475 23.31 -21.07 0.01
N ASN A 476 22.92 -20.76 -1.24
CA ASN A 476 23.85 -20.75 -2.36
C ASN A 476 25.03 -19.83 -2.07
N GLU A 477 26.25 -20.33 -2.24
CA GLU A 477 27.47 -19.66 -1.83
C GLU A 477 27.68 -18.35 -2.57
N GLN A 478 27.33 -18.29 -3.87
CA GLN A 478 27.50 -17.07 -4.69
C GLN A 478 26.48 -16.01 -4.32
N PHE A 479 25.22 -16.38 -4.05
CA PHE A 479 24.24 -15.45 -3.49
C PHE A 479 24.69 -14.93 -2.12
N GLY A 480 25.28 -15.80 -1.29
CA GLY A 480 25.85 -15.41 0.00
C GLY A 480 27.00 -14.41 -0.12
N ALA A 481 27.85 -14.57 -1.13
CA ALA A 481 28.94 -13.64 -1.42
C ALA A 481 28.42 -12.28 -1.89
N ASP A 482 27.46 -12.29 -2.82
CA ASP A 482 26.79 -11.06 -3.29
C ASP A 482 26.08 -10.32 -2.15
N ALA A 483 25.39 -11.05 -1.28
CA ALA A 483 24.73 -10.48 -0.11
C ALA A 483 25.70 -9.83 0.87
N SER A 484 26.84 -10.48 1.15
CA SER A 484 27.90 -9.92 2.00
C SER A 484 28.45 -8.63 1.38
N SER A 485 28.67 -8.64 0.07
CA SER A 485 29.14 -7.47 -0.68
C SER A 485 28.11 -6.33 -0.68
N LEU A 486 26.83 -6.65 -0.88
CA LEU A 486 25.76 -5.66 -0.81
C LEU A 486 25.70 -5.00 0.57
N PHE A 487 25.74 -5.78 1.66
CA PHE A 487 25.78 -5.20 2.99
C PHE A 487 27.03 -4.31 3.22
N ASN A 488 28.20 -4.70 2.72
CA ASN A 488 29.40 -3.86 2.83
C ASN A 488 29.24 -2.52 2.08
N VAL A 489 28.54 -2.52 0.94
CA VAL A 489 28.23 -1.28 0.21
C VAL A 489 27.30 -0.39 0.99
N ILE A 490 26.21 -0.95 1.55
CA ILE A 490 25.19 -0.16 2.25
C ILE A 490 25.57 0.23 3.68
N THR A 491 26.63 -0.36 4.26
CA THR A 491 27.08 -0.07 5.62
C THR A 491 28.45 0.61 5.70
N GLY A 492 29.29 0.47 4.70
CA GLY A 492 30.71 0.82 4.82
C GLY A 492 31.30 1.69 3.71
N TYR A 493 30.50 2.37 2.88
CA TYR A 493 30.97 3.18 1.75
C TYR A 493 31.88 2.42 0.77
N SER A 494 31.80 1.09 0.74
CA SER A 494 32.54 0.27 -0.20
C SER A 494 32.08 0.54 -1.63
N ARG A 495 32.98 0.45 -2.58
CA ARG A 495 32.59 0.53 -4.00
C ARG A 495 31.73 -0.69 -4.34
N PRO A 496 30.63 -0.52 -5.12
CA PRO A 496 29.85 -1.65 -5.57
C PRO A 496 30.74 -2.64 -6.33
N PRO A 497 30.77 -3.92 -5.95
CA PRO A 497 31.48 -4.93 -6.71
C PRO A 497 30.70 -5.29 -7.98
N GLU A 498 31.31 -6.09 -8.82
CA GLU A 498 30.60 -6.80 -9.88
C GLU A 498 29.87 -7.99 -9.24
N TYR A 499 28.54 -7.87 -9.04
CA TYR A 499 27.72 -8.93 -8.50
C TYR A 499 27.55 -10.07 -9.53
N LYS A 500 27.51 -11.32 -9.08
CA LYS A 500 27.35 -12.47 -9.96
C LYS A 500 25.89 -12.79 -10.27
N HIS A 501 25.04 -12.69 -9.26
CA HIS A 501 23.61 -13.00 -9.34
C HIS A 501 22.71 -11.81 -9.00
N PHE A 502 23.16 -10.92 -8.13
CA PHE A 502 22.36 -9.77 -7.72
C PHE A 502 22.38 -8.66 -8.76
N ILE A 503 21.20 -8.17 -9.08
CA ILE A 503 21.00 -6.99 -9.92
C ILE A 503 20.56 -5.86 -8.99
N VAL A 504 21.49 -4.95 -8.71
CA VAL A 504 21.33 -3.92 -7.68
C VAL A 504 21.15 -2.55 -8.32
N ALA A 505 20.15 -1.79 -7.86
CA ALA A 505 20.03 -0.36 -8.16
C ALA A 505 20.71 0.48 -7.06
N PRO A 506 21.24 1.68 -7.43
CA PRO A 506 21.22 2.32 -8.75
C PRO A 506 22.28 1.77 -9.73
N HIS A 507 23.18 0.90 -9.28
CA HIS A 507 24.31 0.40 -10.05
C HIS A 507 23.97 -0.92 -10.76
N GLY A 508 23.69 -0.85 -12.06
CA GLY A 508 23.53 -2.04 -12.90
C GLY A 508 22.09 -2.45 -13.22
N MET A 509 21.10 -2.13 -12.38
CA MET A 509 19.73 -2.61 -12.60
C MET A 509 19.09 -2.06 -13.88
N ARG A 510 19.24 -0.77 -14.16
CA ARG A 510 18.73 -0.14 -15.39
C ARG A 510 19.35 -0.80 -16.62
N SER A 511 20.67 -0.89 -16.68
CA SER A 511 21.40 -1.48 -17.81
C SER A 511 21.05 -2.96 -17.99
N PHE A 512 20.82 -3.69 -16.91
CA PHE A 512 20.37 -5.07 -16.96
C PHE A 512 19.00 -5.20 -17.66
N PHE A 513 17.98 -4.43 -17.26
CA PHE A 513 16.67 -4.50 -17.90
C PHE A 513 16.71 -4.02 -19.34
N GLU A 514 17.45 -2.95 -19.64
CA GLU A 514 17.67 -2.49 -21.02
C GLU A 514 18.31 -3.60 -21.87
N TYR A 515 19.32 -4.29 -21.35
CA TYR A 515 19.98 -5.40 -22.03
C TYR A 515 19.00 -6.55 -22.29
N MET A 516 18.26 -6.99 -21.27
CA MET A 516 17.32 -8.11 -21.40
C MET A 516 16.21 -7.84 -22.43
N ILE A 517 15.64 -6.63 -22.43
CA ILE A 517 14.61 -6.25 -23.40
C ILE A 517 15.20 -6.20 -24.83
N ARG A 518 16.41 -5.66 -24.99
CA ARG A 518 17.09 -5.64 -26.30
C ARG A 518 17.43 -7.04 -26.78
N GLN A 519 17.83 -7.97 -25.91
CA GLN A 519 18.06 -9.36 -26.29
C GLN A 519 16.81 -10.03 -26.84
N GLU A 520 15.65 -9.82 -26.19
CA GLU A 520 14.37 -10.34 -26.72
C GLU A 520 14.03 -9.73 -28.10
N THR A 521 14.31 -8.43 -28.26
CA THR A 521 14.13 -7.73 -29.55
C THR A 521 15.01 -8.34 -30.64
N GLU A 522 16.27 -8.59 -30.35
CA GLU A 522 17.21 -9.21 -31.30
C GLU A 522 16.87 -10.68 -31.57
N ASN A 523 16.40 -11.42 -30.56
CA ASN A 523 15.93 -12.78 -30.74
C ASN A 523 14.73 -12.84 -31.72
N ALA A 524 13.76 -11.92 -31.55
CA ALA A 524 12.61 -11.83 -32.47
C ALA A 524 13.04 -11.51 -33.90
N LYS A 525 13.96 -10.54 -34.11
CA LYS A 525 14.52 -10.21 -35.44
C LYS A 525 15.21 -11.37 -36.10
N LYS A 526 15.80 -12.31 -35.33
CA LYS A 526 16.45 -13.52 -35.79
C LYS A 526 15.49 -14.70 -35.97
N GLY A 527 14.20 -14.53 -35.68
CA GLY A 527 13.20 -15.61 -35.70
C GLY A 527 13.36 -16.63 -34.56
N LEU A 528 14.09 -16.31 -33.52
CA LEU A 528 14.25 -17.15 -32.34
C LEU A 528 13.08 -16.95 -31.36
N PRO A 529 12.77 -17.91 -30.48
CA PRO A 529 11.79 -17.76 -29.44
C PRO A 529 12.07 -16.47 -28.61
N SER A 530 11.06 -15.61 -28.48
CA SER A 530 11.19 -14.33 -27.78
C SER A 530 9.88 -13.97 -27.07
N GLY A 531 9.98 -13.38 -25.91
CA GLY A 531 8.82 -12.99 -25.12
C GLY A 531 9.21 -12.35 -23.81
N ILE A 532 8.38 -11.39 -23.35
CA ILE A 532 8.56 -10.67 -22.09
C ILE A 532 7.27 -10.79 -21.29
N THR A 533 7.34 -11.33 -20.08
CA THR A 533 6.21 -11.38 -19.16
C THR A 533 6.64 -10.75 -17.83
N VAL A 534 5.99 -9.67 -17.41
CA VAL A 534 6.39 -8.91 -16.23
C VAL A 534 5.20 -8.60 -15.34
N LYS A 535 5.36 -8.85 -14.04
CA LYS A 535 4.48 -8.35 -13.00
C LYS A 535 5.19 -7.28 -12.18
N VAL A 536 4.60 -6.10 -12.11
CA VAL A 536 5.08 -4.95 -11.30
C VAL A 536 3.90 -4.19 -10.71
N ASN A 537 4.16 -3.32 -9.73
CA ASN A 537 3.11 -2.43 -9.23
C ASN A 537 2.97 -1.17 -10.08
N SER A 538 4.06 -0.72 -10.72
CA SER A 538 4.05 0.49 -11.56
C SER A 538 5.03 0.38 -12.72
N LEU A 539 4.60 0.87 -13.88
CA LEU A 539 5.40 1.04 -15.09
C LEU A 539 5.35 2.50 -15.51
N VAL A 540 6.44 3.23 -15.26
CA VAL A 540 6.50 4.70 -15.44
C VAL A 540 7.77 5.13 -16.18
N ASP A 541 8.81 4.30 -16.19
CA ASP A 541 10.12 4.68 -16.76
C ASP A 541 10.04 4.85 -18.28
N PRO A 542 10.32 6.09 -18.82
CA PRO A 542 10.17 6.35 -20.24
C PRO A 542 11.11 5.50 -21.10
N LYS A 543 12.34 5.25 -20.60
CA LYS A 543 13.34 4.48 -21.35
C LYS A 543 12.92 3.01 -21.48
N ILE A 544 12.42 2.42 -20.41
CA ILE A 544 11.90 1.04 -20.45
C ILE A 544 10.67 0.97 -21.36
N ILE A 545 9.76 1.95 -21.30
CA ILE A 545 8.57 2.00 -22.17
C ILE A 545 8.98 2.09 -23.64
N GLU A 546 9.94 2.94 -23.99
CA GLU A 546 10.47 3.03 -25.36
C GLU A 546 11.02 1.68 -25.85
N LEU A 547 11.81 0.99 -25.04
CA LEU A 547 12.36 -0.32 -25.38
C LEU A 547 11.28 -1.40 -25.54
N LEU A 548 10.21 -1.36 -24.73
CA LEU A 548 9.08 -2.28 -24.91
C LEU A 548 8.32 -2.01 -26.22
N TYR A 549 8.20 -0.76 -26.62
CA TYR A 549 7.64 -0.41 -27.94
C TYR A 549 8.55 -0.89 -29.08
N GLU A 550 9.87 -0.75 -28.96
CA GLU A 550 10.83 -1.29 -29.93
C GLU A 550 10.71 -2.84 -30.03
N ALA A 551 10.59 -3.50 -28.88
CA ALA A 551 10.40 -4.95 -28.82
C ALA A 551 9.09 -5.39 -29.48
N SER A 552 7.98 -4.70 -29.21
CA SER A 552 6.68 -4.94 -29.85
C SER A 552 6.75 -4.79 -31.37
N LYS A 553 7.39 -3.74 -31.88
CA LYS A 553 7.60 -3.52 -33.32
C LYS A 553 8.42 -4.64 -33.98
N ALA A 554 9.31 -5.26 -33.23
CA ALA A 554 10.10 -6.41 -33.70
C ALA A 554 9.34 -7.74 -33.62
N GLY A 555 8.10 -7.76 -33.13
CA GLY A 555 7.27 -8.95 -33.00
C GLY A 555 7.37 -9.67 -31.66
N VAL A 556 8.06 -9.10 -30.67
CA VAL A 556 8.12 -9.68 -29.32
C VAL A 556 6.74 -9.61 -28.66
N ARG A 557 6.22 -10.74 -28.18
CA ARG A 557 5.03 -10.76 -27.34
C ARG A 557 5.34 -10.24 -25.95
N VAL A 558 4.71 -9.14 -25.55
CA VAL A 558 4.89 -8.50 -24.25
C VAL A 558 3.60 -8.60 -23.43
N GLN A 559 3.66 -9.24 -22.26
CA GLN A 559 2.55 -9.42 -21.33
C GLN A 559 2.88 -8.75 -20.00
N LEU A 560 2.14 -7.72 -19.66
CA LEU A 560 2.41 -6.90 -18.47
C LEU A 560 1.25 -7.00 -17.48
N ILE A 561 1.55 -7.41 -16.25
CA ILE A 561 0.63 -7.38 -15.11
C ILE A 561 1.02 -6.16 -14.26
N VAL A 562 0.31 -5.04 -14.43
CA VAL A 562 0.60 -3.78 -13.74
C VAL A 562 -0.57 -3.43 -12.82
N ARG A 563 -0.40 -3.60 -11.53
CA ARG A 563 -1.46 -3.36 -10.56
C ARG A 563 -1.97 -1.92 -10.55
N GLY A 564 -1.07 -0.95 -10.52
CA GLY A 564 -1.37 0.46 -10.29
C GLY A 564 -1.11 1.33 -11.50
N ILE A 565 -0.08 2.17 -11.42
CA ILE A 565 0.26 3.15 -12.43
C ILE A 565 0.88 2.48 -13.66
N CYS A 566 0.32 2.75 -14.84
CA CYS A 566 0.89 2.36 -16.12
C CYS A 566 0.92 3.56 -17.05
N CYS A 567 2.11 4.01 -17.47
CA CYS A 567 2.29 5.10 -18.43
C CYS A 567 2.46 4.58 -19.86
N LEU A 568 2.63 3.26 -20.06
CA LEU A 568 2.65 2.61 -21.36
C LEU A 568 1.21 2.47 -21.87
N ILE A 569 0.97 2.72 -23.15
CA ILE A 569 -0.33 2.55 -23.83
C ILE A 569 -0.23 1.31 -24.75
N PRO A 570 -0.99 0.24 -24.49
CA PRO A 570 -1.01 -0.94 -25.33
C PRO A 570 -1.89 -0.77 -26.57
N GLY A 571 -1.76 -1.65 -27.58
CA GLY A 571 -2.69 -1.78 -28.68
C GLY A 571 -2.64 -0.64 -29.71
N ILE A 572 -1.60 0.18 -29.74
CA ILE A 572 -1.40 1.22 -30.76
C ILE A 572 -0.81 0.53 -32.00
N GLU A 573 -1.51 0.68 -33.14
CA GLU A 573 -1.11 0.13 -34.44
C GLU A 573 0.32 0.56 -34.82
N GLY A 574 1.15 -0.40 -35.21
CA GLY A 574 2.54 -0.19 -35.59
C GLY A 574 3.47 0.20 -34.42
N VAL A 575 2.99 0.23 -33.16
CA VAL A 575 3.79 0.61 -32.00
C VAL A 575 3.71 -0.42 -30.88
N SER A 576 2.52 -0.72 -30.38
CA SER A 576 2.32 -1.59 -29.21
C SER A 576 1.25 -2.66 -29.39
N GLU A 577 0.99 -3.05 -30.62
CA GLU A 577 0.01 -4.09 -30.96
C GLU A 577 0.32 -5.48 -30.36
N ASN A 578 1.60 -5.77 -30.10
CA ASN A 578 2.04 -7.01 -29.45
C ASN A 578 2.16 -6.88 -27.91
N ILE A 579 1.70 -5.75 -27.32
CA ILE A 579 1.72 -5.51 -25.88
C ILE A 579 0.32 -5.68 -25.32
N THR A 580 0.19 -6.46 -24.25
CA THR A 580 -1.01 -6.51 -23.42
C THR A 580 -0.70 -6.03 -22.02
N VAL A 581 -1.57 -5.19 -21.46
CA VAL A 581 -1.47 -4.69 -20.09
C VAL A 581 -2.71 -5.13 -19.32
N MET A 582 -2.49 -5.78 -18.19
CA MET A 582 -3.50 -6.33 -17.31
C MET A 582 -3.30 -5.79 -15.89
N SER A 583 -4.38 -5.51 -15.19
CA SER A 583 -4.38 -5.12 -13.77
C SER A 583 -5.28 -6.08 -13.00
N ILE A 584 -4.78 -6.61 -11.88
CA ILE A 584 -5.55 -7.45 -10.95
C ILE A 584 -5.80 -6.65 -9.68
N VAL A 585 -7.08 -6.47 -9.33
CA VAL A 585 -7.53 -5.85 -8.08
C VAL A 585 -8.59 -6.77 -7.47
N GLY A 586 -8.37 -7.19 -6.24
CA GLY A 586 -9.25 -8.15 -5.55
C GLY A 586 -9.10 -8.08 -4.02
N GLN A 587 -9.41 -9.19 -3.35
CA GLN A 587 -9.33 -9.30 -1.88
C GLN A 587 -7.95 -9.00 -1.33
N LEU A 588 -6.90 -9.45 -2.02
CA LEU A 588 -5.51 -9.24 -1.65
C LEU A 588 -4.87 -8.16 -2.52
N LEU A 589 -3.89 -7.45 -1.96
CA LEU A 589 -3.12 -6.46 -2.68
C LEU A 589 -1.97 -7.14 -3.44
N GLU A 590 -2.03 -7.11 -4.77
CA GLU A 590 -0.97 -7.62 -5.63
C GLU A 590 0.30 -6.77 -5.50
N HIS A 591 1.36 -7.35 -4.90
CA HIS A 591 2.56 -6.58 -4.56
C HIS A 591 3.87 -7.17 -5.09
N SER A 592 3.95 -8.46 -5.37
CA SER A 592 5.16 -9.10 -5.88
C SER A 592 5.63 -8.51 -7.22
N ARG A 593 6.94 -8.59 -7.51
CA ARG A 593 7.54 -8.22 -8.79
C ARG A 593 8.26 -9.44 -9.32
N ILE A 594 7.90 -9.80 -10.56
CA ILE A 594 8.42 -10.98 -11.25
C ILE A 594 8.70 -10.59 -12.69
N PHE A 595 9.86 -10.98 -13.21
CA PHE A 595 10.30 -10.67 -14.57
C PHE A 595 10.70 -11.96 -15.28
N ARG A 596 10.04 -12.26 -16.39
CA ARG A 596 10.35 -13.41 -17.26
C ARG A 596 10.77 -12.93 -18.63
N PHE A 597 11.86 -13.49 -19.14
CA PHE A 597 12.37 -13.32 -20.51
C PHE A 597 12.55 -14.68 -21.14
N GLU A 598 12.11 -14.82 -22.41
CA GLU A 598 12.10 -16.10 -23.13
C GLU A 598 13.51 -16.58 -23.54
N ASN A 599 14.44 -15.63 -23.74
CA ASN A 599 15.87 -15.89 -23.90
C ASN A 599 16.18 -17.00 -24.91
N ALA A 600 15.68 -16.87 -26.14
CA ALA A 600 15.88 -17.79 -27.24
C ALA A 600 15.50 -19.26 -26.93
N GLY A 601 14.46 -19.48 -26.12
CA GLY A 601 13.96 -20.79 -25.72
C GLY A 601 14.58 -21.38 -24.45
N ASN A 602 15.42 -20.61 -23.74
CA ASN A 602 15.90 -20.94 -22.39
C ASN A 602 15.42 -19.89 -21.38
N PRO A 603 14.13 -19.93 -20.98
CA PRO A 603 13.50 -18.85 -20.25
C PRO A 603 14.17 -18.59 -18.89
N ARG A 604 14.38 -17.31 -18.60
CA ARG A 604 14.91 -16.83 -17.33
C ARG A 604 13.84 -16.11 -16.55
N ILE A 605 13.83 -16.30 -15.24
CA ILE A 605 12.89 -15.65 -14.34
C ILE A 605 13.63 -15.01 -13.18
N TYR A 606 13.22 -13.80 -12.86
CA TYR A 606 13.77 -12.98 -11.77
C TYR A 606 12.65 -12.47 -10.90
N MET A 607 12.95 -12.22 -9.64
CA MET A 607 12.04 -11.52 -8.75
C MET A 607 12.79 -10.50 -7.89
N GLY A 608 12.07 -9.57 -7.26
CA GLY A 608 12.74 -8.57 -6.42
C GLY A 608 11.84 -7.44 -5.93
N SER A 609 12.49 -6.36 -5.54
CA SER A 609 11.82 -5.22 -4.88
C SER A 609 11.47 -4.07 -5.84
N ALA A 610 12.03 -4.03 -7.04
CA ALA A 610 11.95 -2.90 -7.95
C ALA A 610 10.70 -2.92 -8.84
N ASP A 611 10.05 -1.77 -8.98
CA ASP A 611 9.14 -1.47 -10.08
C ASP A 611 9.90 -0.80 -11.24
N TRP A 612 9.35 -0.79 -12.43
CA TRP A 612 9.91 -0.07 -13.57
C TRP A 612 9.59 1.43 -13.51
N MET A 613 10.26 2.11 -12.57
CA MET A 613 10.13 3.53 -12.32
C MET A 613 11.52 4.17 -12.22
N PRO A 614 11.73 5.43 -12.70
CA PRO A 614 13.04 6.10 -12.60
C PRO A 614 13.61 6.10 -11.18
N ARG A 615 12.77 6.36 -10.18
CA ARG A 615 13.22 6.36 -8.77
C ARG A 615 13.70 5.00 -8.27
N ASN A 616 13.12 3.88 -8.76
CA ASN A 616 13.55 2.53 -8.37
C ASN A 616 14.85 2.15 -9.07
N LEU A 617 14.99 2.52 -10.34
CA LEU A 617 16.16 2.16 -11.14
C LEU A 617 17.39 3.03 -10.84
N ASP A 618 17.20 4.32 -10.42
CA ASP A 618 18.26 5.30 -10.36
C ASP A 618 18.48 5.97 -8.99
N ARG A 619 17.50 5.91 -8.06
CA ARG A 619 17.52 6.71 -6.82
C ARG A 619 17.14 5.91 -5.57
N ARG A 620 17.21 4.58 -5.65
CA ARG A 620 16.96 3.67 -4.53
C ARG A 620 17.96 2.54 -4.53
N VAL A 621 18.17 1.95 -3.38
CA VAL A 621 18.78 0.63 -3.29
C VAL A 621 17.68 -0.39 -3.43
N GLU A 622 17.60 -1.02 -4.58
CA GLU A 622 16.68 -2.11 -4.91
C GLU A 622 17.47 -3.37 -5.25
N LEU A 623 16.84 -4.52 -5.10
CA LEU A 623 17.43 -5.81 -5.38
C LEU A 623 16.50 -6.62 -6.27
N VAL A 624 17.04 -7.15 -7.35
CA VAL A 624 16.45 -8.17 -8.22
C VAL A 624 17.42 -9.33 -8.31
N PHE A 625 16.93 -10.54 -8.33
CA PHE A 625 17.74 -11.76 -8.34
C PHE A 625 17.06 -12.88 -9.16
N PRO A 626 17.84 -13.79 -9.79
CA PRO A 626 17.31 -14.93 -10.53
C PRO A 626 16.73 -15.99 -9.59
N ILE A 627 15.83 -16.82 -10.11
CA ILE A 627 15.44 -18.09 -9.50
C ILE A 627 16.11 -19.17 -10.32
N GLU A 628 17.10 -19.87 -9.74
CA GLU A 628 17.96 -20.82 -10.43
C GLU A 628 17.58 -22.28 -10.17
N ASP A 629 17.10 -22.62 -8.98
CA ASP A 629 16.57 -23.93 -8.69
C ASP A 629 15.39 -24.26 -9.62
N GLU A 630 15.49 -25.35 -10.37
CA GLU A 630 14.52 -25.68 -11.43
C GLU A 630 13.12 -25.95 -10.87
N THR A 631 12.98 -26.46 -9.66
CA THR A 631 11.69 -26.69 -9.00
C THR A 631 11.03 -25.35 -8.65
N GLN A 632 11.79 -24.45 -8.04
CA GLN A 632 11.29 -23.11 -7.67
C GLN A 632 11.06 -22.22 -8.90
N LYS A 633 11.88 -22.38 -9.92
CA LYS A 633 11.71 -21.73 -11.23
C LYS A 633 10.41 -22.15 -11.91
N ALA A 634 10.13 -23.45 -11.96
CA ALA A 634 8.87 -23.97 -12.49
C ALA A 634 7.66 -23.44 -11.70
N ARG A 635 7.77 -23.35 -10.37
CA ARG A 635 6.75 -22.78 -9.50
C ARG A 635 6.50 -21.30 -9.79
N ALA A 636 7.56 -20.52 -9.95
CA ALA A 636 7.45 -19.09 -10.27
C ALA A 636 6.82 -18.85 -11.65
N PHE A 637 7.12 -19.69 -12.65
CA PHE A 637 6.42 -19.69 -13.94
C PHE A 637 4.93 -20.02 -13.78
N GLY A 638 4.60 -21.01 -12.97
CA GLY A 638 3.22 -21.35 -12.64
C GLY A 638 2.44 -20.17 -12.06
N ILE A 639 3.05 -19.44 -11.12
CA ILE A 639 2.46 -18.24 -10.51
C ILE A 639 2.14 -17.19 -11.57
N LEU A 640 3.07 -16.85 -12.48
CA LEU A 640 2.81 -15.90 -13.54
C LEU A 640 1.70 -16.37 -14.49
N ASN A 641 1.71 -17.65 -14.88
CA ASN A 641 0.71 -18.21 -15.79
C ASN A 641 -0.70 -18.21 -15.16
N THR A 642 -0.81 -18.53 -13.87
CA THR A 642 -2.07 -18.47 -13.14
C THR A 642 -2.60 -17.04 -13.06
N MET A 643 -1.73 -16.03 -12.82
CA MET A 643 -2.14 -14.63 -12.87
C MET A 643 -2.62 -14.20 -14.25
N LEU A 644 -1.93 -14.58 -15.31
CA LEU A 644 -2.33 -14.29 -16.70
C LEU A 644 -3.67 -14.93 -17.09
N SER A 645 -4.06 -15.99 -16.41
CA SER A 645 -5.34 -16.68 -16.62
C SER A 645 -6.50 -16.12 -15.79
N ASP A 646 -6.26 -15.10 -14.94
CA ASP A 646 -7.32 -14.51 -14.13
C ASP A 646 -8.40 -13.86 -15.00
N THR A 647 -9.65 -14.26 -14.80
CA THR A 647 -10.81 -13.73 -15.53
C THR A 647 -11.80 -13.03 -14.62
N THR A 648 -11.62 -13.11 -13.29
CA THR A 648 -12.56 -12.58 -12.30
C THR A 648 -12.17 -11.20 -11.80
N ASN A 649 -10.88 -10.99 -11.55
CA ASN A 649 -10.33 -9.78 -10.96
C ASN A 649 -9.46 -8.99 -11.95
N ALA A 650 -9.22 -9.56 -13.13
CA ALA A 650 -8.41 -8.94 -14.18
C ALA A 650 -9.20 -7.88 -14.96
N ARG A 651 -8.49 -6.81 -15.31
CA ARG A 651 -8.94 -5.77 -16.24
C ARG A 651 -7.83 -5.51 -17.24
N PHE A 652 -8.18 -5.40 -18.52
CA PHE A 652 -7.23 -5.13 -19.60
C PHE A 652 -7.28 -3.67 -20.00
N MET A 653 -6.10 -3.04 -20.04
CA MET A 653 -5.97 -1.67 -20.53
C MET A 653 -6.14 -1.63 -22.05
N GLN A 654 -6.93 -0.68 -22.53
CA GLN A 654 -7.20 -0.43 -23.93
C GLN A 654 -6.28 0.67 -24.49
N SER A 655 -6.27 0.85 -25.80
CA SER A 655 -5.48 1.89 -26.47
C SER A 655 -5.93 3.34 -26.14
N ASP A 656 -7.17 3.51 -25.67
CA ASP A 656 -7.70 4.78 -25.15
C ASP A 656 -7.40 5.00 -23.66
N THR A 657 -6.60 4.13 -23.05
CA THR A 657 -6.23 4.11 -21.63
C THR A 657 -7.32 3.68 -20.65
N SER A 658 -8.52 3.33 -21.14
CA SER A 658 -9.56 2.73 -20.31
C SER A 658 -9.20 1.31 -19.90
N TYR A 659 -9.86 0.79 -18.87
CA TYR A 659 -9.69 -0.59 -18.40
C TYR A 659 -11.01 -1.34 -18.49
N GLU A 660 -10.99 -2.48 -19.16
CA GLU A 660 -12.15 -3.32 -19.36
C GLU A 660 -12.03 -4.67 -18.64
N HIS A 661 -13.13 -5.13 -18.07
CA HIS A 661 -13.23 -6.48 -17.51
C HIS A 661 -13.17 -7.54 -18.61
N VAL A 662 -12.70 -8.72 -18.24
CA VAL A 662 -12.76 -9.89 -19.14
C VAL A 662 -14.21 -10.23 -19.42
N ASP A 663 -14.55 -10.36 -20.70
CA ASP A 663 -15.84 -10.91 -21.09
C ASP A 663 -15.91 -12.41 -20.71
N LEU A 664 -16.79 -12.71 -19.77
CA LEU A 664 -16.95 -14.05 -19.19
C LEU A 664 -17.85 -14.99 -20.00
N ARG A 665 -18.44 -14.52 -21.10
CA ARG A 665 -19.30 -15.38 -21.95
C ARG A 665 -18.48 -16.52 -22.53
N GLY A 666 -18.88 -17.76 -22.19
CA GLY A 666 -18.18 -18.97 -22.63
C GLY A 666 -16.80 -19.21 -21.98
N LYS A 667 -16.39 -18.42 -20.99
CA LYS A 667 -15.12 -18.57 -20.27
C LYS A 667 -15.33 -19.07 -18.84
N LYS A 668 -14.38 -19.89 -18.36
CA LYS A 668 -14.34 -20.30 -16.94
C LYS A 668 -14.01 -19.10 -16.06
N LYS A 669 -14.73 -18.94 -14.95
CA LYS A 669 -14.37 -17.97 -13.91
C LYS A 669 -13.14 -18.48 -13.17
N ILE A 670 -12.03 -17.74 -13.28
CA ILE A 670 -10.76 -18.04 -12.61
C ILE A 670 -10.38 -16.81 -11.80
N SER A 671 -10.22 -16.97 -10.50
CA SER A 671 -9.58 -15.98 -9.62
C SER A 671 -8.21 -16.51 -9.26
N SER A 672 -7.15 -15.84 -9.71
CA SER A 672 -5.77 -16.22 -9.40
C SER A 672 -5.53 -16.32 -7.91
N GLN A 673 -6.06 -15.35 -7.12
CA GLN A 673 -5.92 -15.32 -5.67
C GLN A 673 -6.54 -16.53 -4.98
N LEU A 674 -7.75 -16.94 -5.38
CA LEU A 674 -8.39 -18.13 -4.84
C LEU A 674 -7.73 -19.41 -5.33
N THR A 675 -7.24 -19.43 -6.56
CA THR A 675 -6.49 -20.58 -7.13
C THR A 675 -5.23 -20.84 -6.29
N PHE A 676 -4.41 -19.81 -6.02
CA PHE A 676 -3.22 -19.95 -5.17
C PHE A 676 -3.54 -20.42 -3.75
N TYR A 677 -4.64 -19.93 -3.18
CA TYR A 677 -5.07 -20.39 -1.87
C TYR A 677 -5.40 -21.89 -1.87
N HIS A 678 -6.15 -22.35 -2.88
CA HIS A 678 -6.52 -23.76 -2.98
C HIS A 678 -5.32 -24.67 -3.32
N GLU A 679 -4.40 -24.20 -4.18
CA GLU A 679 -3.16 -24.91 -4.48
C GLU A 679 -2.28 -25.09 -3.25
N ALA A 680 -2.09 -24.05 -2.44
CA ALA A 680 -1.31 -24.13 -1.20
C ALA A 680 -1.95 -25.14 -0.22
N GLN A 681 -3.28 -25.09 -0.06
CA GLN A 681 -4.00 -26.02 0.83
C GLN A 681 -3.93 -27.49 0.31
N ALA A 682 -4.07 -27.69 -1.01
CA ALA A 682 -3.99 -29.01 -1.60
C ALA A 682 -2.59 -29.63 -1.44
N ARG A 683 -1.55 -28.84 -1.71
CA ARG A 683 -0.15 -29.26 -1.55
C ARG A 683 0.16 -29.69 -0.11
N LEU A 684 -0.26 -28.89 0.89
CA LEU A 684 -0.05 -29.28 2.28
C LEU A 684 -0.76 -30.59 2.65
N LYS A 685 -2.00 -30.77 2.18
CA LYS A 685 -2.75 -32.01 2.41
C LYS A 685 -2.08 -33.23 1.77
N GLU A 686 -1.55 -33.10 0.58
CA GLU A 686 -0.79 -34.15 -0.11
C GLU A 686 0.44 -34.55 0.71
N LEU A 687 1.25 -33.59 1.14
CA LEU A 687 2.42 -33.85 1.98
C LEU A 687 2.06 -34.55 3.31
N GLN A 688 0.96 -34.13 3.96
CA GLN A 688 0.46 -34.76 5.18
C GLN A 688 -0.03 -36.21 4.95
N SER A 689 -0.58 -36.51 3.75
CA SER A 689 -1.00 -37.87 3.44
C SER A 689 0.19 -38.80 3.21
N ILE A 690 1.23 -38.33 2.52
CA ILE A 690 2.47 -39.09 2.30
C ILE A 690 3.15 -39.41 3.64
N GLU A 691 3.20 -38.45 4.58
CA GLU A 691 3.77 -38.68 5.92
C GLU A 691 2.98 -39.76 6.68
N LYS A 692 1.65 -39.76 6.61
CA LYS A 692 0.81 -40.78 7.26
C LYS A 692 0.99 -42.16 6.66
N ASP A 693 1.18 -42.24 5.35
CA ASP A 693 1.39 -43.51 4.66
C ASP A 693 2.82 -44.07 4.85
N SER A 694 3.76 -43.23 5.30
CA SER A 694 5.15 -43.62 5.61
C SER A 694 5.37 -44.10 7.05
N VAL A 695 4.33 -44.35 7.82
CA VAL A 695 4.44 -44.93 9.16
C VAL A 695 5.08 -46.30 9.06
N LEU A 696 6.28 -46.44 9.62
CA LEU A 696 7.01 -47.70 9.70
C LEU A 696 6.16 -48.77 10.45
N ILE A 697 5.78 -49.83 9.75
CA ILE A 697 5.20 -51.01 10.39
C ILE A 697 6.36 -51.72 11.08
N PRO A 698 6.33 -51.89 12.44
CA PRO A 698 7.37 -52.63 13.12
C PRO A 698 7.39 -54.05 12.56
N ILE A 699 8.52 -54.48 12.04
CA ILE A 699 8.74 -55.90 11.74
C ILE A 699 8.94 -56.57 13.06
N HIS A 700 7.94 -57.31 13.55
CA HIS A 700 8.14 -58.24 14.65
C HIS A 700 9.15 -59.30 14.18
N SER A 701 10.34 -59.32 14.76
CA SER A 701 11.23 -60.45 14.61
C SER A 701 10.48 -61.69 15.14
N ALA A 702 10.27 -62.66 14.26
CA ALA A 702 9.81 -63.96 14.72
C ALA A 702 10.89 -64.49 15.72
N GLU A 703 10.50 -64.60 16.96
CA GLU A 703 11.30 -65.35 17.95
C GLU A 703 11.33 -66.80 17.45
N GLU A 704 12.56 -67.31 17.19
CA GLU A 704 12.83 -68.75 17.14
C GLU A 704 12.80 -69.36 18.56
#